data_b52df86f4a15781953d8bd0ef20e5925
#
_entry.id   b52df86f4a15781953d8bd0ef20e5925
#
_cell.length_a   1.000
_cell.length_b   1.000
_cell.length_c   1.000
_cell.angle_alpha   90.00
_cell.angle_beta   90.00
_cell.angle_gamma   90.00
#
_symmetry.space_group_name_H-M   'P 1'
#
loop_
_entity.id
_entity.type
_entity.pdbx_description
1 polymer ?
#
loop_
_entity_poly.entity_id
_entity_poly.type
_entity_poly.pdbx_seq_one_letter_code
_entity_poly.pdbx_strand_id
1 'polypeptide(L)'
;SIPKNLREATIAIEDKRFESHHGVDWHGTVRAVFRTLTKGNTQGGSTITQQLIKNVTGNNENTVKRKVTEVYRALALEKDYSKDEILEMYLNTIYLGNQCYGVQTASRMYFHKDVSELTLAECACLISITNNPSQYDPLRSDWTREQNRNRQLDVLDAMLAQEKIDQATYDAAKAQEVVFTNGYTNLGNYVGPQEEDEKPAVVSTANNSYFTDEVITDVAEKFVEVFGLTDDPANADGYVRTAFEKAVSKVYNGGYKIYTTQNPKIQDIAESVFENTNYANYTDSKGEPLQAAITIVDPYTGDVVAMVGGTGAKDVDRGWNWATSARQPGSATKPVSVYAPALDNGTITAASAIDDYPVRDLPGYGAWPSNSGSGFRGLTSFYTALVRSLNTCAVRTVEELGTYQSYTFMVEKLGFTTLTQADSQQSGNMGLGGYEYGVTTEEMAAAYGAFVNDGVYTPPRTFYRVEDSQGNLVCENNKESNVAMKATTAYIIRQTLKSVITSGTGGEARFSGMTIAGKTGTTDENRDRYFAGFSPYYSAAVWTGYKSNERFSESLGNPSAVLWREVMRRIHDGLENKDFNSCSGLVQVTVCQDSGLLATDACTHDLRGNRVTTVTVAADTAPTQSCNVHKMVRYCKDGKHLATEYCPASSVVEIAALDWPREIIKDIKAQDDEYLLQTLTGKEEGELCPVHNKKPSIFPIIPGDDDDDDDTRFGSWSDWWDKLLP
;
A
#
# COMPACT_ATOMS: atom_id res chain seq x y z
N SER A 1 -38.38 5.08 6.50
CA SER A 1 -39.16 4.14 7.34
C SER A 1 -39.35 2.82 6.59
N ILE A 2 -39.30 1.69 7.29
CA ILE A 2 -39.47 0.35 6.72
C ILE A 2 -40.87 0.21 6.10
N PRO A 3 -41.01 -0.17 4.80
CA PRO A 3 -42.31 -0.21 4.14
C PRO A 3 -43.20 -1.30 4.67
N LYS A 4 -44.53 -1.06 4.62
CA LYS A 4 -45.54 -2.01 5.10
C LYS A 4 -45.37 -3.39 4.44
N ASN A 5 -45.14 -3.44 3.13
CA ASN A 5 -44.95 -4.69 2.38
C ASN A 5 -43.81 -5.55 2.95
N LEU A 6 -42.69 -4.94 3.34
CA LEU A 6 -41.58 -5.67 3.90
C LEU A 6 -41.87 -6.20 5.30
N ARG A 7 -42.54 -5.41 6.13
CA ARG A 7 -43.01 -5.83 7.47
C ARG A 7 -43.96 -7.02 7.39
N GLU A 8 -44.95 -6.93 6.51
CA GLU A 8 -45.96 -8.00 6.32
C GLU A 8 -45.36 -9.26 5.69
N ALA A 9 -44.39 -9.12 4.75
CA ALA A 9 -43.65 -10.25 4.19
C ALA A 9 -42.86 -10.99 5.28
N THR A 10 -42.20 -10.25 6.16
CA THR A 10 -41.42 -10.80 7.27
C THR A 10 -42.33 -11.57 8.24
N ILE A 11 -43.42 -10.96 8.66
CA ILE A 11 -44.38 -11.62 9.57
C ILE A 11 -44.96 -12.88 8.92
N ALA A 12 -45.32 -12.81 7.65
CA ALA A 12 -45.95 -13.90 6.94
C ALA A 12 -45.07 -15.17 6.85
N ILE A 13 -43.78 -15.01 6.63
CA ILE A 13 -42.87 -16.13 6.40
C ILE A 13 -42.17 -16.58 7.69
N GLU A 14 -41.79 -15.66 8.58
CA GLU A 14 -41.01 -15.96 9.77
C GLU A 14 -41.89 -16.28 11.01
N ASP A 15 -42.97 -15.52 11.19
CA ASP A 15 -43.79 -15.63 12.40
C ASP A 15 -45.23 -15.20 12.17
N LYS A 16 -46.01 -16.03 11.52
CA LYS A 16 -47.40 -15.73 11.11
C LYS A 16 -48.34 -15.34 12.23
N ARG A 17 -47.98 -15.60 13.52
CA ARG A 17 -48.76 -15.24 14.70
C ARG A 17 -48.10 -14.19 15.57
N PHE A 18 -47.15 -13.45 14.98
CA PHE A 18 -46.37 -12.44 15.68
C PHE A 18 -47.25 -11.49 16.50
N GLU A 19 -48.33 -11.00 15.91
CA GLU A 19 -49.25 -10.05 16.53
C GLU A 19 -50.09 -10.65 17.68
N SER A 20 -50.17 -12.00 17.80
CA SER A 20 -51.08 -12.66 18.73
C SER A 20 -50.41 -13.35 19.91
N HIS A 21 -49.11 -13.56 19.89
CA HIS A 21 -48.37 -14.14 21.00
C HIS A 21 -47.58 -13.08 21.78
N HIS A 22 -47.08 -13.44 22.98
CA HIS A 22 -46.24 -12.59 23.83
C HIS A 22 -44.82 -13.16 23.91
N GLY A 23 -44.03 -13.00 22.83
CA GLY A 23 -42.60 -13.39 22.72
C GLY A 23 -42.39 -14.86 22.35
N VAL A 24 -43.30 -15.76 22.65
CA VAL A 24 -43.21 -17.20 22.34
C VAL A 24 -44.51 -17.72 21.78
N ASP A 25 -44.47 -18.35 20.62
CA ASP A 25 -45.58 -19.06 20.03
C ASP A 25 -45.63 -20.52 20.56
N TRP A 26 -46.32 -20.74 21.66
CA TRP A 26 -46.46 -22.06 22.28
C TRP A 26 -47.12 -23.09 21.36
N HIS A 27 -48.10 -22.68 20.54
CA HIS A 27 -48.74 -23.56 19.57
C HIS A 27 -47.80 -23.97 18.44
N GLY A 28 -46.98 -23.05 17.94
CA GLY A 28 -45.96 -23.32 16.92
C GLY A 28 -44.85 -24.21 17.45
N THR A 29 -44.36 -23.91 18.66
CA THR A 29 -43.31 -24.69 19.33
C THR A 29 -43.70 -26.15 19.56
N VAL A 30 -44.90 -26.40 20.11
CA VAL A 30 -45.41 -27.78 20.33
C VAL A 30 -45.56 -28.52 18.98
N ARG A 31 -46.07 -27.85 17.93
CA ARG A 31 -46.23 -28.44 16.61
C ARG A 31 -44.86 -28.76 15.97
N ALA A 32 -43.87 -27.88 16.10
CA ALA A 32 -42.54 -28.11 15.61
C ALA A 32 -41.86 -29.31 16.28
N VAL A 33 -41.95 -29.41 17.62
CA VAL A 33 -41.45 -30.55 18.39
C VAL A 33 -42.10 -31.85 17.94
N PHE A 34 -43.45 -31.86 17.80
CA PHE A 34 -44.19 -33.04 17.35
C PHE A 34 -43.79 -33.49 15.93
N ARG A 35 -43.59 -32.54 14.99
CA ARG A 35 -43.15 -32.82 13.62
C ARG A 35 -41.72 -33.34 13.58
N THR A 36 -40.81 -32.79 14.35
CA THR A 36 -39.45 -33.26 14.48
C THR A 36 -39.39 -34.71 14.96
N LEU A 37 -40.22 -35.05 15.95
CA LEU A 37 -40.30 -36.42 16.47
C LEU A 37 -40.97 -37.43 15.51
N THR A 38 -41.83 -36.94 14.60
CA THR A 38 -42.63 -37.85 13.75
C THR A 38 -42.16 -37.92 12.29
N LYS A 39 -41.50 -36.91 11.75
CA LYS A 39 -41.14 -36.78 10.32
C LYS A 39 -39.70 -36.43 10.05
N GLY A 40 -38.86 -36.23 11.06
CA GLY A 40 -37.42 -35.89 10.88
C GLY A 40 -37.16 -34.54 10.21
N ASN A 41 -38.15 -33.69 9.99
CA ASN A 41 -38.00 -32.40 9.32
C ASN A 41 -38.03 -31.26 10.35
N THR A 42 -36.93 -30.58 10.54
CA THR A 42 -36.78 -29.41 11.41
C THR A 42 -37.38 -28.16 10.73
N GLN A 43 -38.69 -27.94 10.90
CA GLN A 43 -39.26 -26.63 10.55
C GLN A 43 -39.11 -25.71 11.77
N GLY A 44 -38.51 -24.50 11.57
CA GLY A 44 -38.24 -23.52 12.61
C GLY A 44 -39.53 -23.12 13.38
N GLY A 45 -39.48 -23.26 14.68
CA GLY A 45 -40.57 -22.86 15.59
C GLY A 45 -40.22 -21.67 16.47
N SER A 46 -39.19 -20.89 16.10
CA SER A 46 -38.79 -19.69 16.85
C SER A 46 -39.52 -18.46 16.32
N THR A 47 -39.98 -17.59 17.23
CA THR A 47 -40.64 -16.34 16.90
C THR A 47 -39.65 -15.26 16.47
N ILE A 48 -40.10 -14.18 15.81
CA ILE A 48 -39.32 -12.98 15.49
C ILE A 48 -38.62 -12.45 16.75
N THR A 49 -39.36 -12.38 17.90
CA THR A 49 -38.80 -11.92 19.17
C THR A 49 -37.67 -12.82 19.66
N GLN A 50 -37.79 -14.14 19.52
CA GLN A 50 -36.73 -15.10 19.86
C GLN A 50 -35.54 -15.00 18.92
N GLN A 51 -35.76 -14.77 17.62
CA GLN A 51 -34.70 -14.55 16.65
C GLN A 51 -33.95 -13.23 16.91
N LEU A 52 -34.68 -12.16 17.27
CA LEU A 52 -34.05 -10.89 17.67
C LEU A 52 -33.12 -11.10 18.88
N ILE A 53 -33.60 -11.78 19.94
CA ILE A 53 -32.79 -12.09 21.12
C ILE A 53 -31.55 -12.90 20.73
N LYS A 54 -31.69 -13.90 19.87
CA LYS A 54 -30.60 -14.70 19.37
C LYS A 54 -29.56 -13.81 18.60
N ASN A 55 -30.02 -12.95 17.70
CA ASN A 55 -29.18 -12.08 16.91
C ASN A 55 -28.39 -11.08 17.76
N VAL A 56 -29.09 -10.40 18.70
CA VAL A 56 -28.49 -9.40 19.58
C VAL A 56 -27.54 -10.03 20.61
N THR A 57 -27.86 -11.22 21.16
CA THR A 57 -26.99 -11.86 22.16
C THR A 57 -25.84 -12.66 21.55
N GLY A 58 -25.89 -12.93 20.25
CA GLY A 58 -24.88 -13.72 19.56
C GLY A 58 -24.73 -15.16 20.02
N ASN A 59 -25.63 -15.64 20.89
CA ASN A 59 -25.56 -16.99 21.46
C ASN A 59 -26.22 -18.00 20.54
N ASN A 60 -25.40 -18.74 19.76
CA ASN A 60 -25.83 -19.77 18.81
C ASN A 60 -25.69 -21.21 19.34
N GLU A 61 -25.36 -21.41 20.63
CA GLU A 61 -25.20 -22.74 21.19
C GLU A 61 -26.51 -23.57 21.08
N ASN A 62 -26.41 -24.82 20.62
CA ASN A 62 -27.54 -25.73 20.57
C ASN A 62 -27.80 -26.41 21.93
N THR A 63 -27.97 -25.62 22.97
CA THR A 63 -28.23 -26.14 24.33
C THR A 63 -29.64 -25.83 24.81
N VAL A 64 -30.21 -26.74 25.62
CA VAL A 64 -31.52 -26.53 26.27
C VAL A 64 -31.47 -25.29 27.14
N LYS A 65 -30.35 -25.06 27.85
CA LYS A 65 -30.15 -23.89 28.71
C LYS A 65 -30.28 -22.59 27.92
N ARG A 66 -29.62 -22.51 26.76
CA ARG A 66 -29.72 -21.36 25.86
C ARG A 66 -31.19 -21.10 25.45
N LYS A 67 -31.88 -22.16 24.98
CA LYS A 67 -33.27 -22.00 24.52
C LYS A 67 -34.23 -21.56 25.64
N VAL A 68 -34.03 -22.01 26.85
CA VAL A 68 -34.78 -21.55 28.02
C VAL A 68 -34.48 -20.07 28.31
N THR A 69 -33.22 -19.66 28.25
CA THR A 69 -32.82 -18.26 28.45
C THR A 69 -33.39 -17.35 27.36
N GLU A 70 -33.35 -17.79 26.08
CA GLU A 70 -33.96 -17.09 24.94
C GLU A 70 -35.45 -16.87 25.14
N VAL A 71 -36.20 -17.92 25.56
CA VAL A 71 -37.62 -17.83 25.87
C VAL A 71 -37.88 -16.82 26.98
N TYR A 72 -37.11 -16.87 28.07
CA TYR A 72 -37.29 -15.94 29.20
C TYR A 72 -37.04 -14.48 28.76
N ARG A 73 -35.98 -14.24 27.99
CA ARG A 73 -35.66 -12.91 27.48
C ARG A 73 -36.71 -12.42 26.47
N ALA A 74 -37.22 -13.28 25.60
CA ALA A 74 -38.27 -12.92 24.66
C ALA A 74 -39.56 -12.49 25.36
N LEU A 75 -39.96 -13.21 26.45
CA LEU A 75 -41.09 -12.83 27.29
C LEU A 75 -40.85 -11.50 28.03
N ALA A 76 -39.62 -11.22 28.44
CA ALA A 76 -39.28 -9.96 29.10
C ALA A 76 -39.32 -8.80 28.09
N LEU A 77 -38.72 -8.95 26.89
CA LEU A 77 -38.68 -7.93 25.85
C LEU A 77 -40.08 -7.46 25.44
N GLU A 78 -41.05 -8.37 25.31
CA GLU A 78 -42.43 -8.06 24.94
C GLU A 78 -43.25 -7.37 26.05
N LYS A 79 -42.70 -7.21 27.24
CA LYS A 79 -43.30 -6.37 28.29
C LYS A 79 -42.90 -4.90 28.13
N ASP A 80 -41.70 -4.65 27.63
CA ASP A 80 -41.10 -3.34 27.62
C ASP A 80 -41.20 -2.66 26.24
N TYR A 81 -41.38 -3.44 25.15
CA TYR A 81 -41.43 -2.97 23.78
C TYR A 81 -42.66 -3.43 23.03
N SER A 82 -43.21 -2.57 22.18
CA SER A 82 -44.35 -2.91 21.31
C SER A 82 -43.92 -3.86 20.17
N LYS A 83 -44.89 -4.52 19.54
CA LYS A 83 -44.68 -5.39 18.40
C LYS A 83 -43.96 -4.64 17.24
N ASP A 84 -44.36 -3.39 17.01
CA ASP A 84 -43.75 -2.54 15.97
C ASP A 84 -42.29 -2.27 16.25
N GLU A 85 -41.92 -1.92 17.48
CA GLU A 85 -40.55 -1.68 17.88
C GLU A 85 -39.70 -2.97 17.81
N ILE A 86 -40.23 -4.11 18.23
CA ILE A 86 -39.54 -5.40 18.13
C ILE A 86 -39.29 -5.78 16.66
N LEU A 87 -40.30 -5.60 15.80
CA LEU A 87 -40.13 -5.88 14.36
C LEU A 87 -39.11 -4.93 13.70
N GLU A 88 -39.13 -3.65 14.07
CA GLU A 88 -38.16 -2.68 13.57
C GLU A 88 -36.75 -3.04 14.05
N MET A 89 -36.54 -3.36 15.32
CA MET A 89 -35.24 -3.85 15.82
C MET A 89 -34.77 -5.11 15.08
N TYR A 90 -35.70 -6.07 14.84
CA TYR A 90 -35.38 -7.28 14.10
C TYR A 90 -34.91 -6.97 12.68
N LEU A 91 -35.67 -6.17 11.93
CA LEU A 91 -35.37 -5.81 10.54
C LEU A 91 -34.11 -4.98 10.41
N ASN A 92 -33.70 -4.24 11.43
CA ASN A 92 -32.45 -3.48 11.45
C ASN A 92 -31.22 -4.32 11.87
N THR A 93 -31.42 -5.53 12.40
CA THR A 93 -30.33 -6.36 12.94
C THR A 93 -30.11 -7.68 12.23
N ILE A 94 -31.05 -8.13 11.38
CA ILE A 94 -30.91 -9.41 10.67
C ILE A 94 -29.78 -9.39 9.66
N TYR A 95 -29.06 -10.51 9.57
CA TYR A 95 -28.01 -10.71 8.58
C TYR A 95 -28.61 -11.22 7.26
N LEU A 96 -28.32 -10.53 6.17
CA LEU A 96 -28.89 -10.76 4.84
C LEU A 96 -27.83 -11.13 3.77
N GLY A 97 -26.68 -11.64 4.17
CA GLY A 97 -25.61 -11.96 3.23
C GLY A 97 -24.75 -10.74 2.87
N ASN A 98 -23.64 -10.96 2.15
CA ASN A 98 -22.74 -9.91 1.66
C ASN A 98 -22.39 -8.83 2.70
N GLN A 99 -22.18 -9.25 3.95
CA GLN A 99 -21.93 -8.38 5.13
C GLN A 99 -23.08 -7.40 5.48
N CYS A 100 -24.24 -7.55 4.86
CA CYS A 100 -25.38 -6.68 5.11
C CYS A 100 -26.12 -7.08 6.41
N TYR A 101 -26.07 -6.19 7.40
CA TYR A 101 -26.90 -6.23 8.61
C TYR A 101 -27.99 -5.18 8.47
N GLY A 102 -29.25 -5.63 8.58
CA GLY A 102 -30.45 -4.82 8.42
C GLY A 102 -30.89 -4.62 6.97
N VAL A 103 -32.20 -4.39 6.83
CA VAL A 103 -32.90 -4.35 5.53
C VAL A 103 -32.51 -3.14 4.66
N GLN A 104 -32.09 -2.03 5.26
CA GLN A 104 -31.68 -0.84 4.53
C GLN A 104 -30.40 -1.10 3.73
N THR A 105 -29.37 -1.63 4.39
CA THR A 105 -28.10 -1.98 3.77
C THR A 105 -28.29 -3.05 2.70
N ALA A 106 -29.12 -4.06 2.97
CA ALA A 106 -29.41 -5.12 2.03
C ALA A 106 -30.21 -4.63 0.82
N SER A 107 -31.16 -3.72 1.00
CA SER A 107 -31.93 -3.12 -0.10
C SER A 107 -31.02 -2.46 -1.12
N ARG A 108 -30.03 -1.73 -0.65
CA ARG A 108 -29.05 -1.05 -1.53
C ARG A 108 -28.09 -2.02 -2.19
N MET A 109 -27.60 -3.02 -1.43
CA MET A 109 -26.70 -4.04 -1.94
C MET A 109 -27.32 -4.84 -3.09
N TYR A 110 -28.60 -5.21 -2.96
CA TYR A 110 -29.27 -6.09 -3.92
C TYR A 110 -30.00 -5.36 -5.04
N PHE A 111 -30.48 -4.11 -4.79
CA PHE A 111 -31.38 -3.41 -5.74
C PHE A 111 -30.97 -1.97 -6.06
N HIS A 112 -29.92 -1.41 -5.46
CA HIS A 112 -29.56 0.03 -5.54
C HIS A 112 -30.70 0.98 -5.12
N LYS A 113 -31.58 0.55 -4.20
CA LYS A 113 -32.76 1.31 -3.77
C LYS A 113 -32.77 1.57 -2.27
N ASP A 114 -33.36 2.70 -1.87
CA ASP A 114 -33.77 2.89 -0.47
C ASP A 114 -34.82 1.84 -0.12
N VAL A 115 -34.79 1.32 1.13
CA VAL A 115 -35.75 0.30 1.57
C VAL A 115 -37.20 0.77 1.43
N SER A 116 -37.48 2.07 1.53
CA SER A 116 -38.79 2.65 1.37
C SER A 116 -39.34 2.60 -0.08
N GLU A 117 -38.47 2.38 -1.07
CA GLU A 117 -38.77 2.35 -2.49
C GLU A 117 -38.99 0.93 -3.03
N LEU A 118 -38.80 -0.08 -2.17
CA LEU A 118 -38.93 -1.48 -2.58
C LEU A 118 -40.37 -1.83 -2.95
N THR A 119 -40.54 -2.45 -4.11
CA THR A 119 -41.79 -3.08 -4.53
C THR A 119 -42.07 -4.33 -3.68
N LEU A 120 -43.29 -4.84 -3.73
CA LEU A 120 -43.64 -6.08 -3.03
C LEU A 120 -42.78 -7.27 -3.48
N ALA A 121 -42.47 -7.38 -4.77
CA ALA A 121 -41.64 -8.46 -5.29
C ALA A 121 -40.21 -8.37 -4.78
N GLU A 122 -39.64 -7.16 -4.68
CA GLU A 122 -38.30 -6.91 -4.12
C GLU A 122 -38.29 -7.17 -2.60
N CYS A 123 -39.31 -6.75 -1.87
CA CYS A 123 -39.46 -7.07 -0.45
C CYS A 123 -39.46 -8.60 -0.21
N ALA A 124 -40.18 -9.35 -1.01
CA ALA A 124 -40.23 -10.80 -0.92
C ALA A 124 -38.89 -11.45 -1.28
N CYS A 125 -38.16 -10.94 -2.29
CA CYS A 125 -36.79 -11.36 -2.61
C CYS A 125 -35.83 -11.12 -1.44
N LEU A 126 -35.90 -9.94 -0.84
CA LEU A 126 -35.00 -9.54 0.26
C LEU A 126 -35.18 -10.43 1.48
N ILE A 127 -36.43 -10.65 1.90
CA ILE A 127 -36.72 -11.49 3.05
C ILE A 127 -36.43 -12.97 2.80
N SER A 128 -36.40 -13.41 1.57
CA SER A 128 -35.98 -14.77 1.22
C SER A 128 -34.57 -15.10 1.66
N ILE A 129 -33.68 -14.11 1.79
CA ILE A 129 -32.27 -14.28 2.14
C ILE A 129 -32.08 -14.63 3.63
N THR A 130 -33.00 -14.22 4.53
CA THR A 130 -32.87 -14.34 5.99
C THR A 130 -32.61 -15.76 6.48
N ASN A 131 -33.20 -16.76 5.87
CA ASN A 131 -33.15 -18.14 6.32
C ASN A 131 -31.79 -18.81 6.16
N ASN A 132 -31.14 -18.54 5.00
CA ASN A 132 -29.80 -19.06 4.68
C ASN A 132 -29.18 -18.18 3.59
N PRO A 133 -28.43 -17.13 3.94
CA PRO A 133 -27.80 -16.22 2.96
C PRO A 133 -26.92 -16.94 1.94
N SER A 134 -26.20 -17.98 2.34
CA SER A 134 -25.35 -18.74 1.41
C SER A 134 -26.13 -19.47 0.31
N GLN A 135 -27.40 -19.79 0.55
CA GLN A 135 -28.28 -20.49 -0.39
C GLN A 135 -29.15 -19.54 -1.22
N TYR A 136 -29.54 -18.40 -0.62
CA TYR A 136 -30.54 -17.51 -1.19
C TYR A 136 -29.98 -16.16 -1.65
N ASP A 137 -28.66 -15.98 -1.68
CA ASP A 137 -28.00 -14.78 -2.20
C ASP A 137 -28.12 -14.71 -3.73
N PRO A 138 -28.93 -13.77 -4.28
CA PRO A 138 -29.17 -13.72 -5.73
C PRO A 138 -27.98 -13.20 -6.54
N LEU A 139 -26.97 -12.62 -5.92
CA LEU A 139 -25.78 -12.10 -6.60
C LEU A 139 -24.71 -13.17 -6.84
N ARG A 140 -24.77 -14.30 -6.12
CA ARG A 140 -23.69 -15.27 -6.06
C ARG A 140 -23.61 -16.21 -7.26
N SER A 141 -24.75 -16.76 -7.70
CA SER A 141 -24.80 -17.72 -8.82
C SER A 141 -26.20 -17.87 -9.37
N ASP A 142 -26.34 -18.48 -10.56
CA ASP A 142 -27.65 -18.80 -11.15
C ASP A 142 -28.46 -19.73 -10.24
N TRP A 143 -27.81 -20.72 -9.63
CA TRP A 143 -28.46 -21.65 -8.71
C TRP A 143 -29.03 -20.92 -7.47
N THR A 144 -28.24 -20.07 -6.81
CA THR A 144 -28.72 -19.32 -5.64
C THR A 144 -29.81 -18.33 -5.99
N ARG A 145 -29.78 -17.75 -7.19
CA ARG A 145 -30.82 -16.86 -7.75
C ARG A 145 -32.13 -17.61 -7.96
N GLU A 146 -32.06 -18.81 -8.51
CA GLU A 146 -33.21 -19.71 -8.65
C GLU A 146 -33.79 -20.09 -7.27
N GLN A 147 -32.92 -20.40 -6.29
CA GLN A 147 -33.37 -20.69 -4.92
C GLN A 147 -34.04 -19.47 -4.28
N ASN A 148 -33.48 -18.25 -4.47
CA ASN A 148 -34.11 -17.02 -4.01
C ASN A 148 -35.49 -16.83 -4.65
N ARG A 149 -35.61 -17.06 -5.96
CA ARG A 149 -36.89 -16.97 -6.67
C ARG A 149 -37.94 -17.95 -6.11
N ASN A 150 -37.55 -19.18 -5.88
CA ASN A 150 -38.47 -20.17 -5.30
C ASN A 150 -38.94 -19.73 -3.92
N ARG A 151 -38.03 -19.23 -3.08
CA ARG A 151 -38.34 -18.72 -1.76
C ARG A 151 -39.16 -17.42 -1.81
N GLN A 152 -38.94 -16.55 -2.76
CA GLN A 152 -39.78 -15.36 -3.01
C GLN A 152 -41.24 -15.76 -3.25
N LEU A 153 -41.49 -16.82 -4.02
CA LEU A 153 -42.82 -17.34 -4.25
C LEU A 153 -43.44 -17.89 -2.94
N ASP A 154 -42.65 -18.62 -2.14
CA ASP A 154 -43.12 -19.08 -0.81
C ASP A 154 -43.54 -17.91 0.09
N VAL A 155 -42.80 -16.77 0.06
CA VAL A 155 -43.16 -15.57 0.80
C VAL A 155 -44.49 -14.98 0.32
N LEU A 156 -44.63 -14.82 -1.02
CA LEU A 156 -45.86 -14.29 -1.62
C LEU A 156 -47.08 -15.22 -1.32
N ASP A 157 -46.88 -16.54 -1.46
CA ASP A 157 -47.91 -17.54 -1.08
C ASP A 157 -48.33 -17.44 0.38
N ALA A 158 -47.35 -17.23 1.27
CA ALA A 158 -47.66 -17.07 2.70
C ALA A 158 -48.43 -15.76 2.97
N MET A 159 -48.12 -14.68 2.27
CA MET A 159 -48.83 -13.41 2.39
C MET A 159 -50.23 -13.51 1.87
N LEU A 160 -50.49 -14.18 0.74
CA LEU A 160 -51.82 -14.43 0.20
C LEU A 160 -52.64 -15.31 1.12
N ALA A 161 -52.07 -16.42 1.56
CA ALA A 161 -52.75 -17.36 2.48
C ALA A 161 -53.11 -16.75 3.86
N GLN A 162 -52.49 -15.65 4.22
CA GLN A 162 -52.74 -14.89 5.46
C GLN A 162 -53.54 -13.60 5.18
N GLU A 163 -54.09 -13.44 4.00
CA GLU A 163 -54.89 -12.28 3.59
C GLU A 163 -54.17 -10.94 3.79
N LYS A 164 -52.83 -10.94 3.72
CA LYS A 164 -51.97 -9.73 3.76
C LYS A 164 -51.96 -9.01 2.44
N ILE A 165 -52.17 -9.74 1.34
CA ILE A 165 -52.35 -9.26 -0.03
C ILE A 165 -53.55 -9.99 -0.67
N ASP A 166 -54.18 -9.35 -1.67
CA ASP A 166 -55.17 -9.97 -2.48
C ASP A 166 -54.60 -10.74 -3.68
N GLN A 167 -55.42 -11.49 -4.41
CA GLN A 167 -55.01 -12.29 -5.55
C GLN A 167 -54.41 -11.42 -6.68
N ALA A 168 -54.95 -10.25 -6.91
CA ALA A 168 -54.48 -9.36 -7.97
C ALA A 168 -53.07 -8.83 -7.64
N THR A 169 -52.84 -8.45 -6.38
CA THR A 169 -51.50 -8.00 -5.88
C THR A 169 -50.49 -9.14 -5.90
N TYR A 170 -50.88 -10.35 -5.55
CA TYR A 170 -50.06 -11.55 -5.65
C TYR A 170 -49.65 -11.81 -7.12
N ASP A 171 -50.63 -11.85 -8.05
CA ASP A 171 -50.33 -12.12 -9.44
C ASP A 171 -49.41 -11.06 -10.06
N ALA A 172 -49.60 -9.81 -9.71
CA ALA A 172 -48.75 -8.70 -10.14
C ALA A 172 -47.29 -8.84 -9.61
N ALA A 173 -47.12 -9.12 -8.31
CA ALA A 173 -45.81 -9.30 -7.72
C ALA A 173 -45.09 -10.55 -8.24
N LYS A 174 -45.84 -11.63 -8.49
CA LYS A 174 -45.31 -12.86 -9.08
C LYS A 174 -44.85 -12.65 -10.53
N ALA A 175 -45.52 -11.82 -11.29
CA ALA A 175 -45.19 -11.52 -12.69
C ALA A 175 -44.05 -10.47 -12.79
N GLN A 176 -43.80 -9.73 -11.73
CA GLN A 176 -42.80 -8.66 -11.75
C GLN A 176 -41.37 -9.25 -11.91
N GLU A 177 -40.66 -8.74 -12.89
CA GLU A 177 -39.23 -8.98 -13.05
C GLU A 177 -38.47 -8.06 -12.10
N VAL A 178 -37.67 -8.66 -11.20
CA VAL A 178 -36.85 -7.96 -10.23
C VAL A 178 -35.42 -7.99 -10.75
N VAL A 179 -34.82 -6.83 -10.95
CA VAL A 179 -33.44 -6.69 -11.42
C VAL A 179 -32.51 -6.50 -10.23
N PHE A 180 -31.45 -7.32 -10.17
CA PHE A 180 -30.41 -7.21 -9.16
C PHE A 180 -29.25 -6.35 -9.66
N THR A 181 -28.44 -5.84 -8.73
CA THR A 181 -27.30 -4.96 -8.99
C THR A 181 -26.27 -5.54 -9.98
N ASN A 182 -26.12 -6.86 -10.02
CA ASN A 182 -25.25 -7.55 -10.99
C ASN A 182 -25.85 -7.69 -12.41
N GLY A 183 -26.99 -7.06 -12.68
CA GLY A 183 -27.66 -7.05 -14.00
C GLY A 183 -28.46 -8.30 -14.33
N TYR A 184 -28.56 -9.26 -13.44
CA TYR A 184 -29.44 -10.42 -13.60
C TYR A 184 -30.79 -10.17 -12.97
N THR A 185 -31.81 -10.86 -13.46
CA THR A 185 -33.15 -10.77 -12.90
C THR A 185 -33.52 -12.02 -12.09
N ASN A 186 -34.57 -11.91 -11.27
CA ASN A 186 -35.12 -13.04 -10.52
C ASN A 186 -35.72 -14.14 -11.45
N LEU A 187 -35.85 -13.88 -12.76
CA LEU A 187 -36.27 -14.84 -13.79
C LEU A 187 -35.07 -15.44 -14.54
N GLY A 188 -33.82 -15.06 -14.17
CA GLY A 188 -32.61 -15.57 -14.81
C GLY A 188 -32.17 -14.84 -16.06
N ASN A 189 -32.86 -13.80 -16.49
CA ASN A 189 -32.47 -12.98 -17.63
C ASN A 189 -31.32 -12.08 -17.25
N TYR A 190 -30.40 -11.81 -18.19
CA TYR A 190 -29.38 -10.79 -18.04
C TYR A 190 -29.83 -9.55 -18.86
N VAL A 191 -30.05 -8.44 -18.17
CA VAL A 191 -30.50 -7.17 -18.77
C VAL A 191 -29.40 -6.12 -18.83
N GLY A 192 -28.19 -6.48 -18.42
CA GLY A 192 -27.06 -5.55 -18.21
C GLY A 192 -27.09 -4.94 -16.81
N PRO A 193 -25.93 -4.48 -16.30
CA PRO A 193 -25.94 -3.67 -15.09
C PRO A 193 -26.87 -2.49 -15.36
N GLN A 194 -27.72 -2.15 -14.40
CA GLN A 194 -28.58 -0.97 -14.50
C GLN A 194 -27.63 0.22 -14.68
N GLU A 195 -27.65 0.85 -15.89
CA GLU A 195 -27.05 2.18 -16.04
C GLU A 195 -27.79 3.08 -15.06
N GLU A 196 -27.04 3.68 -14.14
CA GLU A 196 -27.56 4.72 -13.28
C GLU A 196 -28.04 5.85 -14.19
N ASP A 197 -29.35 6.04 -14.32
CA ASP A 197 -29.92 7.31 -14.77
C ASP A 197 -29.27 8.41 -13.93
N GLU A 198 -28.74 9.45 -14.57
CA GLU A 198 -28.04 10.62 -14.07
C GLU A 198 -27.90 10.64 -12.55
N LYS A 199 -26.70 10.33 -12.03
CA LYS A 199 -26.38 10.26 -10.60
C LYS A 199 -27.18 11.31 -9.82
N PRO A 200 -28.24 10.94 -9.08
CA PRO A 200 -28.56 11.74 -7.92
C PRO A 200 -27.28 11.71 -7.08
N ALA A 201 -26.84 12.84 -6.59
CA ALA A 201 -25.67 12.91 -5.73
C ALA A 201 -25.72 11.70 -4.81
N VAL A 202 -24.73 10.79 -4.92
CA VAL A 202 -24.74 9.52 -4.18
C VAL A 202 -24.89 9.92 -2.73
N VAL A 203 -26.11 9.81 -2.21
CA VAL A 203 -26.34 9.94 -0.78
C VAL A 203 -25.68 8.69 -0.21
N SER A 204 -24.45 8.85 0.22
CA SER A 204 -23.69 7.80 0.86
C SER A 204 -24.60 7.13 1.87
N THR A 205 -24.72 5.82 1.82
CA THR A 205 -25.47 5.04 2.80
C THR A 205 -24.58 4.47 3.86
N ALA A 206 -23.27 4.64 3.66
CA ALA A 206 -22.32 4.41 4.69
C ALA A 206 -22.60 5.41 5.83
N ASN A 207 -22.94 4.90 7.01
CA ASN A 207 -23.06 5.70 8.21
C ASN A 207 -21.70 5.96 8.83
N ASN A 208 -20.69 5.18 8.46
CA ASN A 208 -19.34 5.20 9.03
C ASN A 208 -18.31 5.66 8.00
N SER A 209 -17.36 6.47 8.45
CA SER A 209 -16.13 6.72 7.69
C SER A 209 -15.28 5.45 7.56
N TYR A 210 -14.29 5.45 6.65
CA TYR A 210 -13.27 4.37 6.61
C TYR A 210 -12.51 4.25 7.94
N PHE A 211 -12.25 5.39 8.58
CA PHE A 211 -11.64 5.42 9.90
C PHE A 211 -12.50 4.72 10.95
N THR A 212 -13.81 5.01 10.99
CA THR A 212 -14.73 4.38 11.94
C THR A 212 -14.83 2.86 11.73
N ASP A 213 -14.85 2.43 10.47
CA ASP A 213 -14.85 1.00 10.15
C ASP A 213 -13.58 0.30 10.63
N GLU A 214 -12.42 0.97 10.51
CA GLU A 214 -11.15 0.44 11.02
C GLU A 214 -11.14 0.38 12.55
N VAL A 215 -11.65 1.41 13.23
CA VAL A 215 -11.84 1.37 14.69
C VAL A 215 -12.67 0.15 15.12
N ILE A 216 -13.75 -0.16 14.40
CA ILE A 216 -14.58 -1.31 14.69
C ILE A 216 -13.80 -2.61 14.53
N THR A 217 -12.94 -2.68 13.49
CA THR A 217 -12.06 -3.82 13.23
C THR A 217 -11.03 -3.99 14.35
N ASP A 218 -10.28 -2.95 14.68
CA ASP A 218 -9.25 -2.96 15.72
C ASP A 218 -9.83 -3.32 17.12
N VAL A 219 -10.97 -2.72 17.46
CA VAL A 219 -11.66 -3.03 18.71
C VAL A 219 -12.18 -4.48 18.72
N ALA A 220 -12.68 -4.99 17.60
CA ALA A 220 -13.12 -6.37 17.50
C ALA A 220 -11.94 -7.35 17.65
N GLU A 221 -10.80 -7.08 17.03
CA GLU A 221 -9.58 -7.88 17.23
C GLU A 221 -9.15 -7.87 18.70
N LYS A 222 -9.15 -6.70 19.33
CA LYS A 222 -8.85 -6.59 20.76
C LYS A 222 -9.86 -7.33 21.63
N PHE A 223 -11.12 -7.35 21.25
CA PHE A 223 -12.18 -8.10 21.96
C PHE A 223 -12.02 -9.62 21.81
N VAL A 224 -11.51 -10.13 20.69
CA VAL A 224 -11.15 -11.56 20.57
C VAL A 224 -10.18 -11.93 21.68
N GLU A 225 -9.15 -11.11 21.89
CA GLU A 225 -8.14 -11.33 22.93
C GLU A 225 -8.75 -11.19 24.36
N VAL A 226 -9.35 -10.04 24.65
CA VAL A 226 -9.84 -9.67 25.99
C VAL A 226 -10.93 -10.62 26.50
N PHE A 227 -11.82 -11.06 25.61
CA PHE A 227 -12.91 -11.97 25.97
C PHE A 227 -12.59 -13.44 25.71
N GLY A 228 -11.38 -13.77 25.20
CA GLY A 228 -10.98 -15.14 24.89
C GLY A 228 -11.94 -15.81 23.90
N LEU A 229 -12.37 -15.07 22.85
CA LEU A 229 -13.31 -15.58 21.88
C LEU A 229 -12.64 -16.61 20.96
N THR A 230 -13.37 -17.68 20.67
CA THR A 230 -12.93 -18.75 19.76
C THR A 230 -14.00 -18.99 18.70
N ASP A 231 -13.63 -19.59 17.60
CA ASP A 231 -14.57 -19.96 16.55
C ASP A 231 -15.62 -20.94 17.09
N ASP A 232 -16.84 -20.85 16.57
CA ASP A 232 -17.87 -21.84 16.89
C ASP A 232 -17.58 -23.15 16.11
N PRO A 233 -18.01 -24.30 16.62
CA PRO A 233 -18.02 -25.51 15.80
C PRO A 233 -18.93 -25.29 14.58
N ALA A 234 -18.53 -25.90 13.45
CA ALA A 234 -19.34 -25.83 12.24
C ALA A 234 -20.79 -26.28 12.50
N ASN A 235 -21.75 -25.50 12.02
CA ASN A 235 -23.16 -25.87 12.07
C ASN A 235 -23.46 -27.02 11.05
N ALA A 236 -24.72 -27.48 10.99
CA ALA A 236 -25.14 -28.54 10.07
C ALA A 236 -24.88 -28.21 8.58
N ASP A 237 -24.78 -26.91 8.23
CA ASP A 237 -24.53 -26.41 6.87
C ASP A 237 -23.03 -26.12 6.62
N GLY A 238 -22.17 -26.46 7.58
CA GLY A 238 -20.70 -26.26 7.49
C GLY A 238 -20.26 -24.81 7.79
N TYR A 239 -21.15 -23.91 8.20
CA TYR A 239 -20.77 -22.53 8.57
C TYR A 239 -20.15 -22.49 9.97
N VAL A 240 -19.03 -21.79 10.08
CA VAL A 240 -18.32 -21.49 11.32
C VAL A 240 -18.44 -20.00 11.60
N ARG A 241 -19.05 -19.63 12.70
CA ARG A 241 -19.02 -18.24 13.17
C ARG A 241 -17.68 -17.99 13.83
N THR A 242 -16.88 -17.11 13.25
CA THR A 242 -15.52 -16.85 13.72
C THR A 242 -15.51 -16.06 15.03
N ALA A 243 -14.40 -16.14 15.76
CA ALA A 243 -14.16 -15.32 16.94
C ALA A 243 -14.28 -13.82 16.61
N PHE A 244 -13.78 -13.41 15.45
CA PHE A 244 -13.86 -12.04 14.97
C PHE A 244 -15.32 -11.59 14.71
N GLU A 245 -16.14 -12.39 14.04
CA GLU A 245 -17.56 -12.06 13.82
C GLU A 245 -18.33 -11.92 15.14
N LYS A 246 -17.99 -12.73 16.15
CA LYS A 246 -18.55 -12.59 17.50
C LYS A 246 -18.12 -11.28 18.15
N ALA A 247 -16.86 -10.91 18.00
CA ALA A 247 -16.31 -9.68 18.53
C ALA A 247 -16.96 -8.45 17.88
N VAL A 248 -17.09 -8.43 16.55
CA VAL A 248 -17.81 -7.38 15.82
C VAL A 248 -19.25 -7.24 16.32
N SER A 249 -19.96 -8.36 16.48
CA SER A 249 -21.32 -8.35 17.05
C SER A 249 -21.35 -7.75 18.46
N LYS A 250 -20.32 -7.98 19.28
CA LYS A 250 -20.21 -7.36 20.60
C LYS A 250 -19.99 -5.85 20.50
N VAL A 251 -19.13 -5.38 19.59
CA VAL A 251 -18.88 -3.94 19.38
C VAL A 251 -20.20 -3.23 19.08
N TYR A 252 -21.01 -3.74 18.16
CA TYR A 252 -22.27 -3.11 17.78
C TYR A 252 -23.37 -3.20 18.84
N ASN A 253 -23.43 -4.29 19.61
CA ASN A 253 -24.58 -4.58 20.47
C ASN A 253 -24.25 -4.45 21.96
N GLY A 254 -23.01 -4.16 22.33
CA GLY A 254 -22.59 -4.18 23.74
C GLY A 254 -22.74 -2.86 24.49
N GLY A 255 -23.15 -1.78 23.81
CA GLY A 255 -23.30 -0.45 24.40
C GLY A 255 -21.98 0.17 24.88
N TYR A 256 -20.89 -0.15 24.21
CA TYR A 256 -19.56 0.36 24.55
C TYR A 256 -19.36 1.82 24.14
N LYS A 257 -18.53 2.52 24.89
CA LYS A 257 -17.95 3.82 24.52
C LYS A 257 -16.52 3.60 24.08
N ILE A 258 -16.25 3.90 22.81
CA ILE A 258 -14.92 3.77 22.19
C ILE A 258 -14.33 5.16 22.05
N TYR A 259 -13.17 5.37 22.66
CA TYR A 259 -12.42 6.63 22.59
C TYR A 259 -11.37 6.51 21.48
N THR A 260 -11.64 7.14 20.36
CA THR A 260 -10.84 7.04 19.14
C THR A 260 -9.75 8.12 19.06
N THR A 261 -8.76 7.90 18.19
CA THR A 261 -7.68 8.87 17.89
C THR A 261 -8.04 9.82 16.76
N GLN A 262 -9.22 9.67 16.16
CA GLN A 262 -9.67 10.48 15.03
C GLN A 262 -9.66 11.99 15.36
N ASN A 263 -9.09 12.76 14.42
CA ASN A 263 -9.34 14.19 14.37
C ASN A 263 -10.42 14.46 13.31
N PRO A 264 -11.66 14.80 13.71
CA PRO A 264 -12.78 14.95 12.77
C PRO A 264 -12.49 15.96 11.66
N LYS A 265 -11.84 17.08 11.97
CA LYS A 265 -11.50 18.11 10.98
C LYS A 265 -10.51 17.58 9.92
N ILE A 266 -9.52 16.79 10.34
CA ILE A 266 -8.54 16.19 9.43
C ILE A 266 -9.22 15.11 8.58
N GLN A 267 -10.08 14.30 9.19
CA GLN A 267 -10.88 13.29 8.49
C GLN A 267 -11.76 13.91 7.42
N ASP A 268 -12.55 14.91 7.75
CA ASP A 268 -13.45 15.62 6.82
C ASP A 268 -12.67 16.22 5.63
N ILE A 269 -11.48 16.77 5.88
CA ILE A 269 -10.61 17.29 4.81
C ILE A 269 -10.12 16.17 3.91
N ALA A 270 -9.66 15.07 4.49
CA ALA A 270 -9.17 13.91 3.72
C ALA A 270 -10.28 13.31 2.87
N GLU A 271 -11.45 13.05 3.44
CA GLU A 271 -12.63 12.56 2.73
C GLU A 271 -13.02 13.51 1.60
N SER A 272 -13.16 14.81 1.87
CA SER A 272 -13.51 15.80 0.84
C SER A 272 -12.54 15.80 -0.35
N VAL A 273 -11.23 15.59 -0.13
CA VAL A 273 -10.25 15.51 -1.22
C VAL A 273 -10.40 14.24 -2.03
N PHE A 274 -10.62 13.10 -1.39
CA PHE A 274 -10.71 11.80 -2.04
C PHE A 274 -12.06 11.57 -2.73
N GLU A 275 -13.14 12.10 -2.17
CA GLU A 275 -14.48 12.07 -2.78
C GLU A 275 -14.56 12.93 -4.05
N ASN A 276 -13.92 14.10 -4.03
CA ASN A 276 -14.02 15.07 -5.13
C ASN A 276 -12.83 15.01 -6.11
N THR A 277 -12.03 13.94 -6.08
CA THR A 277 -10.89 13.83 -6.97
C THR A 277 -11.29 13.43 -8.38
N ASN A 278 -10.71 14.12 -9.39
CA ASN A 278 -10.89 13.74 -10.78
C ASN A 278 -10.23 12.40 -11.15
N TYR A 279 -9.40 11.84 -10.28
CA TYR A 279 -8.76 10.54 -10.52
C TYR A 279 -9.76 9.40 -10.55
N ALA A 280 -10.88 9.49 -9.85
CA ALA A 280 -11.98 8.53 -9.90
C ALA A 280 -12.64 8.39 -11.31
N ASN A 281 -12.41 9.37 -12.22
CA ASN A 281 -12.92 9.31 -13.58
C ASN A 281 -12.08 8.45 -14.54
N TYR A 282 -10.88 8.01 -14.10
CA TYR A 282 -10.05 7.09 -14.87
C TYR A 282 -10.41 5.67 -14.49
N THR A 283 -10.72 4.84 -15.48
CA THR A 283 -11.18 3.48 -15.27
C THR A 283 -10.24 2.46 -15.90
N ASP A 284 -10.22 1.25 -15.35
CA ASP A 284 -9.55 0.10 -15.93
C ASP A 284 -10.32 -0.49 -17.13
N SER A 285 -9.84 -1.61 -17.67
CA SER A 285 -10.48 -2.28 -18.82
C SER A 285 -11.89 -2.82 -18.53
N LYS A 286 -12.28 -2.92 -17.25
CA LYS A 286 -13.58 -3.38 -16.79
C LYS A 286 -14.52 -2.24 -16.40
N GLY A 287 -14.05 -0.98 -16.52
CA GLY A 287 -14.81 0.19 -16.10
C GLY A 287 -14.70 0.52 -14.60
N GLU A 288 -13.87 -0.21 -13.83
CA GLU A 288 -13.65 0.06 -12.41
C GLU A 288 -12.77 1.31 -12.22
N PRO A 289 -13.14 2.22 -11.31
CA PRO A 289 -12.42 3.48 -11.12
C PRO A 289 -11.03 3.30 -10.51
N LEU A 290 -10.13 4.23 -10.84
CA LEU A 290 -8.83 4.32 -10.18
C LEU A 290 -9.03 4.60 -8.69
N GLN A 291 -8.47 3.75 -7.84
CA GLN A 291 -8.56 3.83 -6.41
C GLN A 291 -7.37 4.57 -5.80
N ALA A 292 -7.59 5.16 -4.64
CA ALA A 292 -6.55 5.74 -3.81
C ALA A 292 -6.90 5.60 -2.34
N ALA A 293 -5.87 5.55 -1.49
CA ALA A 293 -6.04 5.51 -0.04
C ALA A 293 -5.00 6.38 0.64
N ILE A 294 -5.34 6.91 1.82
CA ILE A 294 -4.44 7.69 2.67
C ILE A 294 -4.59 7.27 4.13
N THR A 295 -3.47 7.19 4.84
CA THR A 295 -3.42 7.17 6.30
C THR A 295 -2.58 8.33 6.79
N ILE A 296 -3.06 9.06 7.82
CA ILE A 296 -2.38 10.20 8.44
C ILE A 296 -2.17 9.87 9.92
N VAL A 297 -0.92 9.97 10.36
CA VAL A 297 -0.49 9.59 11.72
C VAL A 297 0.17 10.77 12.41
N ASP A 298 -0.10 10.96 13.70
CA ASP A 298 0.71 11.81 14.55
C ASP A 298 2.03 11.05 14.86
N PRO A 299 3.18 11.55 14.40
CA PRO A 299 4.45 10.81 14.50
C PRO A 299 4.97 10.67 15.93
N TYR A 300 4.43 11.43 16.89
CA TYR A 300 4.88 11.44 18.28
C TYR A 300 4.10 10.47 19.17
N THR A 301 2.84 10.20 18.81
CA THR A 301 1.92 9.36 19.60
C THR A 301 1.55 8.04 18.91
N GLY A 302 1.77 7.93 17.62
CA GLY A 302 1.28 6.82 16.79
C GLY A 302 -0.23 6.89 16.49
N ASP A 303 -0.91 7.96 16.90
CA ASP A 303 -2.35 8.10 16.69
C ASP A 303 -2.67 8.26 15.20
N VAL A 304 -3.45 7.35 14.65
CA VAL A 304 -4.05 7.53 13.33
C VAL A 304 -5.12 8.61 13.46
N VAL A 305 -4.87 9.79 12.90
CA VAL A 305 -5.77 10.94 13.03
C VAL A 305 -6.81 11.01 11.92
N ALA A 306 -6.54 10.38 10.78
CA ALA A 306 -7.48 10.21 9.67
C ALA A 306 -7.08 9.04 8.77
N MET A 307 -8.10 8.44 8.12
CA MET A 307 -7.93 7.35 7.16
C MET A 307 -9.04 7.42 6.11
N VAL A 308 -8.65 7.31 4.83
CA VAL A 308 -9.58 7.17 3.71
C VAL A 308 -9.13 6.01 2.83
N GLY A 309 -10.02 5.07 2.57
CA GLY A 309 -9.72 3.81 1.90
C GLY A 309 -10.25 3.67 0.48
N GLY A 310 -10.65 4.74 -0.19
CA GLY A 310 -11.13 4.70 -1.56
C GLY A 310 -11.31 6.08 -2.19
N THR A 311 -11.53 6.14 -3.50
CA THR A 311 -11.90 7.36 -4.24
C THR A 311 -13.42 7.42 -4.42
N GLY A 312 -13.97 8.63 -4.49
CA GLY A 312 -15.41 8.84 -4.54
C GLY A 312 -16.08 8.67 -3.18
N ALA A 313 -17.40 8.86 -3.13
CA ALA A 313 -18.18 8.66 -1.90
C ALA A 313 -18.14 7.18 -1.48
N LYS A 314 -17.94 6.96 -0.19
CA LYS A 314 -18.03 5.61 0.39
C LYS A 314 -19.47 5.11 0.31
N ASP A 315 -19.69 3.96 -0.26
CA ASP A 315 -21.00 3.42 -0.59
C ASP A 315 -21.57 2.43 0.45
N VAL A 316 -20.70 1.75 1.19
CA VAL A 316 -21.09 0.71 2.15
C VAL A 316 -20.21 0.72 3.40
N ASP A 317 -20.83 0.50 4.57
CA ASP A 317 -20.12 0.31 5.83
C ASP A 317 -19.34 -1.00 5.80
N ARG A 318 -18.09 -0.96 6.33
CA ARG A 318 -17.15 -2.07 6.35
C ARG A 318 -16.86 -2.66 4.96
N GLY A 319 -16.93 -1.80 3.93
CA GLY A 319 -16.47 -2.11 2.59
C GLY A 319 -14.95 -2.27 2.51
N TRP A 320 -14.46 -2.53 1.30
CA TRP A 320 -13.02 -2.70 1.08
C TRP A 320 -12.26 -1.42 1.42
N ASN A 321 -11.26 -1.53 2.32
CA ASN A 321 -10.41 -0.43 2.74
C ASN A 321 -9.01 -0.58 2.11
N TRP A 322 -8.69 0.27 1.13
CA TRP A 322 -7.36 0.24 0.50
C TRP A 322 -6.26 0.79 1.40
N ALA A 323 -6.59 1.50 2.48
CA ALA A 323 -5.59 2.01 3.41
C ALA A 323 -4.93 0.89 4.24
N THR A 324 -5.69 -0.16 4.54
CA THR A 324 -5.24 -1.34 5.28
C THR A 324 -5.02 -2.57 4.38
N SER A 325 -5.18 -2.39 3.06
CA SER A 325 -4.86 -3.43 2.07
C SER A 325 -3.42 -3.30 1.61
N ALA A 326 -2.65 -4.39 1.67
CA ALA A 326 -1.26 -4.40 1.24
C ALA A 326 -1.13 -4.17 -0.28
N ARG A 327 -0.32 -3.17 -0.67
CA ARG A 327 -0.01 -2.81 -2.05
C ARG A 327 1.48 -2.50 -2.20
N GLN A 328 1.99 -2.63 -3.42
CA GLN A 328 3.42 -2.48 -3.68
C GLN A 328 3.86 -1.01 -3.53
N PRO A 329 4.78 -0.70 -2.60
CA PRO A 329 5.22 0.68 -2.38
C PRO A 329 6.23 1.17 -3.43
N GLY A 330 6.84 0.26 -4.19
CA GLY A 330 7.93 0.58 -5.08
C GLY A 330 9.04 1.35 -4.37
N SER A 331 9.63 2.33 -5.03
CA SER A 331 10.73 3.12 -4.47
C SER A 331 10.42 3.94 -3.21
N ALA A 332 9.14 4.02 -2.78
CA ALA A 332 8.82 4.65 -1.50
C ALA A 332 9.36 3.85 -0.30
N THR A 333 9.69 2.58 -0.49
CA THR A 333 10.32 1.75 0.54
C THR A 333 11.76 2.12 0.85
N LYS A 334 12.53 2.66 -0.13
CA LYS A 334 13.99 2.85 -0.04
C LYS A 334 14.48 3.57 1.22
N PRO A 335 13.81 4.63 1.73
CA PRO A 335 14.22 5.24 2.98
C PRO A 335 14.18 4.29 4.17
N VAL A 336 13.17 3.41 4.28
CA VAL A 336 12.93 2.53 5.42
C VAL A 336 13.57 1.15 5.27
N SER A 337 13.66 0.61 4.04
CA SER A 337 14.22 -0.72 3.80
C SER A 337 15.71 -0.72 3.49
N VAL A 338 16.23 0.35 2.90
CA VAL A 338 17.62 0.40 2.41
C VAL A 338 18.48 1.36 3.21
N TYR A 339 18.14 2.65 3.12
CA TYR A 339 19.07 3.69 3.54
C TYR A 339 19.08 3.93 5.05
N ALA A 340 17.94 3.86 5.75
CA ALA A 340 17.93 4.00 7.20
C ALA A 340 18.69 2.87 7.90
N PRO A 341 18.43 1.58 7.65
CA PRO A 341 19.21 0.52 8.29
C PRO A 341 20.67 0.53 7.89
N ALA A 342 21.03 0.87 6.66
CA ALA A 342 22.42 0.92 6.22
C ALA A 342 23.21 2.08 6.85
N LEU A 343 22.59 3.24 7.06
CA LEU A 343 23.17 4.35 7.80
C LEU A 343 23.28 4.05 9.31
N ASP A 344 22.25 3.40 9.86
CA ASP A 344 22.14 3.17 11.29
C ASP A 344 23.19 2.20 11.80
N ASN A 345 23.48 1.14 11.03
CA ASN A 345 24.51 0.16 11.38
C ASN A 345 25.91 0.52 10.88
N GLY A 346 26.04 1.58 10.07
CA GLY A 346 27.33 2.03 9.54
C GLY A 346 27.81 1.31 8.26
N THR A 347 26.94 0.52 7.60
CA THR A 347 27.23 -0.04 6.26
C THR A 347 27.57 1.07 5.27
N ILE A 348 26.80 2.16 5.32
CA ILE A 348 27.11 3.40 4.61
C ILE A 348 27.11 4.59 5.56
N THR A 349 27.65 5.71 5.12
CA THR A 349 27.57 7.02 5.78
C THR A 349 26.90 8.04 4.87
N ALA A 350 26.54 9.20 5.39
CA ALA A 350 26.01 10.27 4.54
C ALA A 350 27.03 10.78 3.49
N ALA A 351 28.32 10.49 3.67
CA ALA A 351 29.39 10.81 2.73
C ALA A 351 29.59 9.72 1.67
N SER A 352 29.10 8.50 1.87
CA SER A 352 29.37 7.34 1.00
C SER A 352 29.05 7.61 -0.46
N ALA A 353 29.94 7.17 -1.33
CA ALA A 353 29.71 7.04 -2.77
C ALA A 353 29.27 5.61 -3.06
N ILE A 354 28.31 5.47 -3.97
CA ILE A 354 27.73 4.19 -4.41
C ILE A 354 27.82 4.15 -5.92
N ASP A 355 28.18 3.00 -6.49
CA ASP A 355 28.32 2.88 -7.95
C ASP A 355 26.93 2.73 -8.60
N ASP A 356 26.48 3.78 -9.29
CA ASP A 356 25.27 3.77 -10.12
C ASP A 356 25.57 3.06 -11.45
N TYR A 357 25.70 1.77 -11.39
CA TYR A 357 25.94 0.84 -12.49
C TYR A 357 25.19 -0.46 -12.22
N PRO A 358 24.68 -1.19 -13.23
CA PRO A 358 23.94 -2.43 -13.00
C PRO A 358 24.71 -3.40 -12.12
N VAL A 359 24.00 -4.11 -11.27
CA VAL A 359 24.60 -5.05 -10.32
C VAL A 359 25.04 -6.33 -11.02
N ARG A 360 24.26 -6.76 -12.03
CA ARG A 360 24.51 -7.98 -12.80
C ARG A 360 23.84 -7.94 -14.17
N ASP A 361 24.29 -8.79 -15.07
CA ASP A 361 23.64 -9.09 -16.35
C ASP A 361 22.83 -10.38 -16.20
N LEU A 362 21.50 -10.29 -16.34
CA LEU A 362 20.61 -11.42 -16.19
C LEU A 362 20.31 -12.07 -17.54
N PRO A 363 20.57 -13.37 -17.73
CA PRO A 363 20.29 -14.06 -18.98
C PRO A 363 18.85 -13.86 -19.46
N GLY A 364 18.69 -13.28 -20.66
CA GLY A 364 17.38 -12.99 -21.26
C GLY A 364 16.69 -11.70 -20.79
N TYR A 365 17.19 -11.05 -19.75
CA TYR A 365 16.64 -9.78 -19.21
C TYR A 365 17.61 -8.62 -19.34
N GLY A 366 18.92 -8.87 -19.52
CA GLY A 366 19.95 -7.85 -19.65
C GLY A 366 20.39 -7.24 -18.32
N ALA A 367 20.98 -6.06 -18.41
CA ALA A 367 21.56 -5.35 -17.27
C ALA A 367 20.52 -5.02 -16.18
N TRP A 368 20.73 -5.50 -14.97
CA TRP A 368 19.79 -5.36 -13.84
C TRP A 368 20.49 -4.77 -12.59
N PRO A 369 19.76 -3.94 -11.78
CA PRO A 369 18.51 -3.28 -12.13
C PRO A 369 18.74 -2.12 -13.11
N SER A 370 17.67 -1.68 -13.78
CA SER A 370 17.66 -0.44 -14.55
C SER A 370 17.18 0.73 -13.70
N ASN A 371 17.62 1.95 -14.01
CA ASN A 371 17.07 3.16 -13.43
C ASN A 371 15.85 3.66 -14.22
N SER A 372 15.00 4.46 -13.58
CA SER A 372 13.99 5.24 -14.27
C SER A 372 14.70 6.35 -15.06
N GLY A 373 14.60 6.33 -16.38
CA GLY A 373 15.31 7.23 -17.29
C GLY A 373 16.50 6.57 -17.98
N SER A 374 17.28 7.34 -18.74
CA SER A 374 18.38 6.81 -19.53
C SER A 374 19.73 6.94 -18.84
N GLY A 375 20.46 5.83 -18.79
CA GLY A 375 21.89 5.78 -18.46
C GLY A 375 22.21 5.66 -16.98
N PHE A 376 23.48 5.45 -16.71
CA PHE A 376 24.07 5.26 -15.38
C PHE A 376 25.11 6.37 -15.13
N ARG A 377 25.26 6.77 -13.87
CA ARG A 377 26.13 7.88 -13.47
C ARG A 377 27.54 7.43 -13.12
N GLY A 378 27.69 6.17 -12.73
CA GLY A 378 28.90 5.68 -12.08
C GLY A 378 28.94 6.07 -10.60
N LEU A 379 30.12 6.33 -10.07
CA LEU A 379 30.28 6.72 -8.67
C LEU A 379 29.47 7.97 -8.35
N THR A 380 28.49 7.82 -7.44
CA THR A 380 27.57 8.89 -7.06
C THR A 380 27.33 8.87 -5.56
N SER A 381 27.02 10.04 -4.97
CA SER A 381 26.80 10.15 -3.53
C SER A 381 25.48 9.49 -3.09
N PHE A 382 25.44 8.99 -1.84
CA PHE A 382 24.21 8.57 -1.15
C PHE A 382 23.08 9.59 -1.33
N TYR A 383 23.39 10.89 -1.16
CA TYR A 383 22.43 11.97 -1.35
C TYR A 383 21.80 11.91 -2.74
N THR A 384 22.61 11.85 -3.80
CA THR A 384 22.11 11.77 -5.18
C THR A 384 21.34 10.49 -5.43
N ALA A 385 21.80 9.35 -4.90
CA ALA A 385 21.15 8.05 -5.01
C ALA A 385 19.71 8.09 -4.47
N LEU A 386 19.49 8.66 -3.28
CA LEU A 386 18.17 8.76 -2.68
C LEU A 386 17.29 9.84 -3.33
N VAL A 387 17.85 11.04 -3.62
CA VAL A 387 17.13 12.16 -4.24
C VAL A 387 16.65 11.81 -5.65
N ARG A 388 17.46 11.11 -6.43
CA ARG A 388 17.13 10.65 -7.79
C ARG A 388 16.48 9.28 -7.83
N SER A 389 16.36 8.62 -6.67
CA SER A 389 15.71 7.31 -6.54
C SER A 389 16.40 6.21 -7.37
N LEU A 390 17.75 6.21 -7.46
CA LEU A 390 18.50 5.27 -8.28
C LEU A 390 18.31 3.84 -7.79
N ASN A 391 17.93 2.95 -8.70
CA ASN A 391 17.65 1.55 -8.39
C ASN A 391 18.92 0.74 -8.14
N THR A 392 19.95 0.97 -8.98
CA THR A 392 21.26 0.32 -8.88
C THR A 392 21.90 0.56 -7.53
N CYS A 393 21.90 1.82 -7.07
CA CYS A 393 22.42 2.20 -5.77
C CYS A 393 21.64 1.56 -4.62
N ALA A 394 20.31 1.49 -4.71
CA ALA A 394 19.49 0.88 -3.69
C ALA A 394 19.75 -0.63 -3.56
N VAL A 395 19.83 -1.34 -4.69
CA VAL A 395 20.12 -2.79 -4.70
C VAL A 395 21.53 -3.08 -4.17
N ARG A 396 22.55 -2.33 -4.62
CA ARG A 396 23.93 -2.47 -4.09
C ARG A 396 23.96 -2.26 -2.58
N THR A 397 23.33 -1.19 -2.10
CA THR A 397 23.32 -0.88 -0.67
C THR A 397 22.62 -1.98 0.15
N VAL A 398 21.49 -2.53 -0.33
CA VAL A 398 20.80 -3.60 0.39
C VAL A 398 21.55 -4.94 0.33
N GLU A 399 22.29 -5.21 -0.75
CA GLU A 399 23.16 -6.39 -0.83
C GLU A 399 24.35 -6.29 0.14
N GLU A 400 24.94 -5.10 0.27
CA GLU A 400 26.02 -4.84 1.24
C GLU A 400 25.51 -4.88 2.70
N LEU A 401 24.34 -4.31 2.95
CA LEU A 401 23.64 -4.37 4.24
C LEU A 401 23.30 -5.81 4.63
N GLY A 402 22.86 -6.61 3.65
CA GLY A 402 22.21 -7.90 3.82
C GLY A 402 20.69 -7.77 3.78
N THR A 403 20.05 -8.51 2.88
CA THR A 403 18.59 -8.48 2.68
C THR A 403 17.82 -8.87 3.94
N TYR A 404 18.31 -9.85 4.70
CA TYR A 404 17.70 -10.27 5.95
C TYR A 404 17.79 -9.18 7.03
N GLN A 405 18.87 -8.41 7.10
CA GLN A 405 18.99 -7.29 8.03
C GLN A 405 18.04 -6.17 7.69
N SER A 406 17.87 -5.88 6.39
CA SER A 406 16.86 -4.95 5.89
C SER A 406 15.44 -5.37 6.30
N TYR A 407 15.09 -6.64 6.06
CA TYR A 407 13.81 -7.23 6.47
C TYR A 407 13.58 -7.14 7.99
N THR A 408 14.54 -7.59 8.79
CA THR A 408 14.46 -7.55 10.26
C THR A 408 14.27 -6.11 10.77
N PHE A 409 14.94 -5.14 10.15
CA PHE A 409 14.77 -3.74 10.50
C PHE A 409 13.34 -3.27 10.25
N MET A 410 12.73 -3.61 9.12
CA MET A 410 11.35 -3.23 8.82
C MET A 410 10.37 -3.92 9.78
N VAL A 411 10.50 -5.22 10.00
CA VAL A 411 9.56 -6.00 10.82
C VAL A 411 9.72 -5.69 12.31
N GLU A 412 10.93 -5.76 12.84
CA GLU A 412 11.15 -5.66 14.30
C GLU A 412 11.29 -4.22 14.79
N LYS A 413 11.83 -3.32 13.97
CA LYS A 413 12.04 -1.92 14.38
C LYS A 413 10.95 -0.97 13.93
N LEU A 414 10.33 -1.22 12.76
CA LEU A 414 9.30 -0.37 12.18
C LEU A 414 7.92 -1.05 12.10
N GLY A 415 7.76 -2.25 12.68
CA GLY A 415 6.48 -2.89 12.91
C GLY A 415 5.72 -3.33 11.66
N PHE A 416 6.40 -3.58 10.53
CA PHE A 416 5.73 -4.11 9.34
C PHE A 416 5.24 -5.54 9.58
N THR A 417 3.96 -5.77 9.38
CA THR A 417 3.30 -7.07 9.58
C THR A 417 2.97 -7.77 8.26
N THR A 418 2.94 -7.03 7.17
CA THR A 418 2.58 -7.53 5.84
C THR A 418 3.74 -8.21 5.09
N LEU A 419 4.98 -8.00 5.55
CA LEU A 419 6.17 -8.61 4.96
C LEU A 419 6.32 -10.06 5.38
N THR A 420 6.77 -10.90 4.44
CA THR A 420 7.02 -12.31 4.67
C THR A 420 8.53 -12.63 4.68
N GLN A 421 8.89 -13.79 5.21
CA GLN A 421 10.28 -14.23 5.15
C GLN A 421 10.78 -14.40 3.71
N ALA A 422 9.90 -14.67 2.74
CA ALA A 422 10.26 -14.75 1.33
C ALA A 422 10.82 -13.44 0.78
N ASP A 423 10.34 -12.29 1.29
CA ASP A 423 10.81 -10.96 0.90
C ASP A 423 12.30 -10.75 1.23
N SER A 424 12.77 -11.36 2.32
CA SER A 424 14.18 -11.28 2.74
C SER A 424 15.16 -12.03 1.83
N GLN A 425 14.67 -12.84 0.90
CA GLN A 425 15.50 -13.68 0.05
C GLN A 425 16.03 -12.98 -1.21
N GLN A 426 15.45 -11.82 -1.57
CA GLN A 426 15.76 -11.14 -2.81
C GLN A 426 16.09 -9.67 -2.58
N SER A 427 17.24 -9.24 -3.11
CA SER A 427 17.65 -7.83 -3.04
C SER A 427 16.73 -6.89 -3.82
N GLY A 428 16.07 -7.39 -4.88
CA GLY A 428 15.04 -6.66 -5.61
C GLY A 428 13.84 -6.30 -4.73
N ASN A 429 13.32 -7.26 -3.94
CA ASN A 429 12.20 -7.02 -3.06
C ASN A 429 12.53 -5.94 -2.02
N MET A 430 13.61 -6.13 -1.28
CA MET A 430 14.02 -5.19 -0.24
C MET A 430 14.54 -3.86 -0.78
N GLY A 431 15.20 -3.86 -1.92
CA GLY A 431 15.79 -2.65 -2.52
C GLY A 431 14.82 -1.79 -3.33
N LEU A 432 13.79 -2.39 -3.93
CA LEU A 432 12.91 -1.74 -4.90
C LEU A 432 11.43 -1.74 -4.49
N GLY A 433 11.05 -2.49 -3.45
CA GLY A 433 9.69 -2.56 -2.92
C GLY A 433 8.73 -3.40 -3.76
N GLY A 434 9.22 -4.50 -4.35
CA GLY A 434 8.41 -5.51 -5.02
C GLY A 434 8.17 -6.70 -4.10
N TYR A 435 7.47 -6.50 -2.99
CA TYR A 435 7.21 -7.49 -1.97
C TYR A 435 6.19 -8.55 -2.41
N GLU A 436 6.09 -9.66 -1.69
CA GLU A 436 5.13 -10.71 -1.99
C GLU A 436 3.68 -10.18 -1.97
N TYR A 437 3.30 -9.48 -0.91
CA TYR A 437 1.97 -8.86 -0.78
C TYR A 437 1.99 -7.34 -0.89
N GLY A 438 3.08 -6.70 -0.54
CA GLY A 438 3.21 -5.26 -0.42
C GLY A 438 3.12 -4.78 1.02
N VAL A 439 2.78 -3.49 1.22
CA VAL A 439 2.64 -2.85 2.52
C VAL A 439 1.39 -1.95 2.54
N THR A 440 0.87 -1.64 3.72
CA THR A 440 -0.28 -0.75 3.88
C THR A 440 0.14 0.72 3.94
N THR A 441 -0.80 1.63 3.68
CA THR A 441 -0.53 3.07 3.88
C THR A 441 -0.33 3.39 5.36
N GLU A 442 -0.94 2.64 6.25
CA GLU A 442 -0.81 2.79 7.70
C GLU A 442 0.61 2.45 8.17
N GLU A 443 1.14 1.27 7.78
CA GLU A 443 2.52 0.86 8.07
C GLU A 443 3.53 1.89 7.56
N MET A 444 3.36 2.37 6.32
CA MET A 444 4.25 3.34 5.72
C MET A 444 4.17 4.71 6.40
N ALA A 445 2.96 5.19 6.75
CA ALA A 445 2.80 6.45 7.46
C ALA A 445 3.45 6.41 8.85
N ALA A 446 3.25 5.32 9.59
CA ALA A 446 3.85 5.12 10.91
C ALA A 446 5.39 5.02 10.82
N ALA A 447 5.93 4.24 9.87
CA ALA A 447 7.37 4.08 9.66
C ALA A 447 8.06 5.40 9.29
N TYR A 448 7.44 6.22 8.42
CA TYR A 448 7.96 7.55 8.08
C TYR A 448 7.87 8.53 9.25
N GLY A 449 6.92 8.33 10.17
CA GLY A 449 6.82 9.06 11.43
C GLY A 449 8.09 8.97 12.28
N ALA A 450 8.80 7.85 12.24
CA ALA A 450 10.07 7.68 12.97
C ALA A 450 11.15 8.67 12.51
N PHE A 451 11.14 9.12 11.25
CA PHE A 451 12.08 10.16 10.79
C PHE A 451 11.77 11.53 11.39
N VAL A 452 10.51 11.82 11.70
CA VAL A 452 10.09 13.06 12.38
C VAL A 452 10.43 13.02 13.85
N ASN A 453 10.18 11.89 14.50
CA ASN A 453 10.33 11.66 15.93
C ASN A 453 11.74 11.18 16.30
N ASP A 454 12.77 11.75 15.66
CA ASP A 454 14.20 11.55 15.98
C ASP A 454 14.61 10.07 16.12
N GLY A 455 14.02 9.19 15.29
CA GLY A 455 14.30 7.75 15.23
C GLY A 455 13.44 6.88 16.13
N VAL A 456 12.51 7.46 16.87
CA VAL A 456 11.55 6.71 17.70
C VAL A 456 10.33 6.33 16.87
N TYR A 457 10.06 5.03 16.76
CA TYR A 457 8.88 4.48 16.15
C TYR A 457 7.81 4.23 17.21
N THR A 458 6.59 4.67 16.93
CA THR A 458 5.40 4.34 17.73
C THR A 458 4.42 3.61 16.84
N PRO A 459 3.99 2.37 17.19
CA PRO A 459 3.02 1.63 16.41
C PRO A 459 1.70 2.41 16.26
N PRO A 460 1.06 2.35 15.08
CA PRO A 460 -0.19 3.06 14.84
C PRO A 460 -1.31 2.49 15.72
N ARG A 461 -2.29 3.34 16.04
CA ARG A 461 -3.53 2.97 16.72
C ARG A 461 -4.67 3.87 16.29
N THR A 462 -5.91 3.32 16.29
CA THR A 462 -7.13 4.03 15.93
C THR A 462 -7.98 4.38 17.15
N PHE A 463 -7.73 3.78 18.31
CA PHE A 463 -8.43 4.05 19.57
C PHE A 463 -7.50 3.96 20.77
N TYR A 464 -7.89 4.62 21.87
CA TYR A 464 -7.17 4.62 23.15
C TYR A 464 -7.69 3.56 24.10
N ARG A 465 -9.01 3.56 24.32
CA ARG A 465 -9.69 2.71 25.31
C ARG A 465 -11.15 2.47 24.95
N VAL A 466 -11.69 1.44 25.56
CA VAL A 466 -13.12 1.06 25.49
C VAL A 466 -13.68 0.95 26.89
N GLU A 467 -14.82 1.58 27.12
CA GLU A 467 -15.59 1.49 28.37
C GLU A 467 -16.94 0.80 28.11
N ASP A 468 -17.49 0.10 29.10
CA ASP A 468 -18.84 -0.46 29.05
C ASP A 468 -19.91 0.63 29.27
N SER A 469 -21.19 0.24 29.21
CA SER A 469 -22.31 1.14 29.43
C SER A 469 -22.36 1.76 30.83
N GLN A 470 -21.65 1.18 31.81
CA GLN A 470 -21.54 1.66 33.17
C GLN A 470 -20.31 2.53 33.42
N GLY A 471 -19.43 2.68 32.39
CA GLY A 471 -18.20 3.44 32.48
C GLY A 471 -17.00 2.67 33.02
N ASN A 472 -17.12 1.34 33.16
CA ASN A 472 -15.99 0.52 33.56
C ASN A 472 -15.06 0.31 32.34
N LEU A 473 -13.76 0.32 32.62
CA LEU A 473 -12.74 0.04 31.59
C LEU A 473 -12.84 -1.41 31.13
N VAL A 474 -13.02 -1.63 29.83
CA VAL A 474 -13.02 -2.95 29.18
C VAL A 474 -11.61 -3.30 28.67
N CYS A 475 -10.99 -2.38 27.93
CA CYS A 475 -9.62 -2.52 27.46
C CYS A 475 -8.99 -1.17 27.13
N GLU A 476 -7.66 -1.17 27.08
CA GLU A 476 -6.82 -0.08 26.56
C GLU A 476 -6.01 -0.56 25.37
N ASN A 477 -5.70 0.37 24.46
CA ASN A 477 -4.82 0.15 23.32
C ASN A 477 -3.54 0.97 23.49
N ASN A 478 -2.80 0.67 24.56
CA ASN A 478 -1.53 1.29 24.81
C ASN A 478 -0.46 0.67 23.88
N LYS A 479 0.23 1.53 23.11
CA LYS A 479 1.34 1.13 22.25
C LYS A 479 2.64 1.57 22.86
N GLU A 480 3.60 0.66 22.91
CA GLU A 480 4.95 0.98 23.38
C GLU A 480 5.80 1.44 22.20
N SER A 481 6.41 2.62 22.33
CA SER A 481 7.35 3.15 21.36
C SER A 481 8.70 2.46 21.52
N ASN A 482 9.43 2.30 20.42
CA ASN A 482 10.82 1.80 20.46
C ASN A 482 11.75 2.71 19.66
N VAL A 483 13.03 2.70 20.03
CA VAL A 483 14.06 3.35 19.24
C VAL A 483 14.35 2.45 18.03
N ALA A 484 13.84 2.87 16.86
CA ALA A 484 14.04 2.14 15.62
C ALA A 484 15.42 2.41 15.01
N MET A 485 15.89 3.66 15.11
CA MET A 485 17.17 4.10 14.58
C MET A 485 17.76 5.24 15.42
N LYS A 486 19.03 5.55 15.21
CA LYS A 486 19.69 6.70 15.84
C LYS A 486 19.04 8.01 15.38
N ALA A 487 19.01 9.02 16.25
CA ALA A 487 18.53 10.35 15.89
C ALA A 487 19.34 10.99 14.74
N THR A 488 20.64 10.69 14.66
CA THR A 488 21.51 11.12 13.54
C THR A 488 21.11 10.48 12.23
N THR A 489 20.74 9.19 12.22
CA THR A 489 20.20 8.49 11.04
C THR A 489 18.90 9.12 10.57
N ALA A 490 17.94 9.31 11.47
CA ALA A 490 16.67 9.95 11.18
C ALA A 490 16.86 11.37 10.62
N TYR A 491 17.77 12.16 11.19
CA TYR A 491 18.12 13.50 10.72
C TYR A 491 18.67 13.49 9.30
N ILE A 492 19.64 12.62 8.99
CA ILE A 492 20.27 12.53 7.66
C ILE A 492 19.24 12.14 6.60
N ILE A 493 18.41 11.13 6.88
CA ILE A 493 17.33 10.72 5.96
C ILE A 493 16.33 11.88 5.76
N ARG A 494 15.85 12.48 6.82
CA ARG A 494 14.88 13.59 6.80
C ARG A 494 15.37 14.79 5.98
N GLN A 495 16.64 15.20 6.15
CA GLN A 495 17.23 16.28 5.34
C GLN A 495 17.37 15.90 3.86
N THR A 496 17.72 14.65 3.57
CA THR A 496 17.80 14.15 2.20
C THR A 496 16.40 14.10 1.55
N LEU A 497 15.38 13.68 2.30
CA LEU A 497 14.00 13.64 1.81
C LEU A 497 13.38 15.04 1.58
N LYS A 498 13.82 16.10 2.28
CA LYS A 498 13.49 17.49 1.91
C LYS A 498 13.95 17.80 0.47
N SER A 499 15.13 17.30 0.11
CA SER A 499 15.69 17.52 -1.24
C SER A 499 14.99 16.72 -2.32
N VAL A 500 14.36 15.57 -1.98
CA VAL A 500 13.48 14.84 -2.91
C VAL A 500 12.31 15.73 -3.35
N ILE A 501 11.76 16.55 -2.46
CA ILE A 501 10.65 17.49 -2.76
C ILE A 501 11.13 18.69 -3.56
N THR A 502 12.30 19.25 -3.21
CA THR A 502 12.75 20.54 -3.77
C THR A 502 13.47 20.40 -5.12
N SER A 503 14.21 19.30 -5.33
CA SER A 503 15.08 19.09 -6.49
C SER A 503 15.07 17.66 -7.04
N GLY A 504 14.33 16.76 -6.40
CA GLY A 504 14.24 15.34 -6.76
C GLY A 504 12.92 14.96 -7.44
N THR A 505 12.50 13.72 -7.19
CA THR A 505 11.33 13.09 -7.82
C THR A 505 10.00 13.51 -7.21
N GLY A 506 9.99 14.18 -6.04
CA GLY A 506 8.79 14.48 -5.25
C GLY A 506 8.18 15.85 -5.50
N GLY A 507 8.52 16.54 -6.59
CA GLY A 507 8.07 17.91 -6.85
C GLY A 507 6.55 18.11 -6.88
N GLU A 508 5.76 17.10 -7.27
CA GLU A 508 4.29 17.14 -7.30
C GLU A 508 3.66 17.23 -5.91
N ALA A 509 4.36 16.77 -4.87
CA ALA A 509 3.91 16.88 -3.47
C ALA A 509 4.20 18.26 -2.85
N ARG A 510 4.91 19.14 -3.55
CA ARG A 510 5.36 20.43 -3.01
C ARG A 510 4.21 21.41 -2.81
N PHE A 511 4.16 22.03 -1.64
CA PHE A 511 3.34 23.21 -1.33
C PHE A 511 4.13 24.20 -0.46
N SER A 512 3.62 25.42 -0.33
CA SER A 512 4.24 26.49 0.46
C SER A 512 3.64 26.56 1.86
N GLY A 513 4.35 27.19 2.79
CA GLY A 513 3.85 27.49 4.15
C GLY A 513 4.17 26.42 5.18
N MET A 514 4.82 25.30 4.78
CA MET A 514 5.24 24.24 5.70
C MET A 514 6.51 23.56 5.21
N THR A 515 7.40 23.20 6.14
CA THR A 515 8.52 22.29 5.83
C THR A 515 8.00 20.88 5.66
N ILE A 516 8.32 20.27 4.52
CA ILE A 516 7.90 18.90 4.19
C ILE A 516 9.05 18.09 3.63
N ALA A 517 8.95 16.78 3.80
CA ALA A 517 9.87 15.81 3.22
C ALA A 517 9.09 14.56 2.80
N GLY A 518 9.61 13.78 1.85
CA GLY A 518 8.90 12.59 1.42
C GLY A 518 9.56 11.89 0.24
N LYS A 519 8.97 10.77 -0.17
CA LYS A 519 9.48 9.91 -1.23
C LYS A 519 8.36 9.38 -2.10
N THR A 520 8.56 9.44 -3.41
CA THR A 520 7.70 8.82 -4.42
C THR A 520 7.96 7.32 -4.54
N GLY A 521 6.92 6.57 -4.80
CA GLY A 521 6.96 5.19 -5.24
C GLY A 521 6.31 5.00 -6.60
N THR A 522 6.86 4.11 -7.38
CA THR A 522 6.33 3.65 -8.65
C THR A 522 6.74 2.20 -8.79
N THR A 523 5.79 1.36 -9.13
CA THR A 523 6.06 -0.04 -9.44
C THR A 523 6.36 -0.23 -10.91
N ASP A 524 6.93 -1.37 -11.25
CA ASP A 524 7.13 -1.77 -12.65
C ASP A 524 5.79 -1.72 -13.40
N GLU A 525 5.87 -1.31 -14.67
CA GLU A 525 4.71 -1.15 -15.55
C GLU A 525 3.66 -0.14 -15.06
N ASN A 526 3.96 0.73 -14.10
CA ASN A 526 3.02 1.76 -13.61
C ASN A 526 1.69 1.21 -13.07
N ARG A 527 1.71 0.11 -12.31
CA ARG A 527 0.52 -0.51 -11.71
C ARG A 527 0.11 0.18 -10.42
N ASP A 528 1.09 0.58 -9.62
CA ASP A 528 0.90 1.30 -8.38
C ASP A 528 1.74 2.57 -8.35
N ARG A 529 1.17 3.64 -7.79
CA ARG A 529 1.88 4.84 -7.37
C ARG A 529 1.79 4.96 -5.86
N TYR A 530 2.86 5.46 -5.29
CA TYR A 530 2.95 5.68 -3.87
C TYR A 530 3.58 7.04 -3.57
N PHE A 531 3.17 7.65 -2.49
CA PHE A 531 3.88 8.77 -1.90
C PHE A 531 3.79 8.66 -0.38
N ALA A 532 4.94 8.58 0.29
CA ALA A 532 5.03 8.68 1.75
C ALA A 532 5.84 9.92 2.12
N GLY A 533 5.29 10.72 3.01
CA GLY A 533 5.92 11.98 3.37
C GLY A 533 5.40 12.53 4.69
N PHE A 534 6.05 13.57 5.19
CA PHE A 534 5.77 14.13 6.49
C PHE A 534 6.07 15.63 6.58
N SER A 535 5.47 16.25 7.57
CA SER A 535 5.79 17.58 8.11
C SER A 535 6.26 17.42 9.57
N PRO A 536 6.62 18.51 10.26
CA PRO A 536 6.84 18.46 11.71
C PRO A 536 5.59 18.15 12.55
N TYR A 537 4.42 18.03 11.93
CA TYR A 537 3.15 17.76 12.61
C TYR A 537 2.59 16.39 12.33
N TYR A 538 2.65 15.94 11.08
CA TYR A 538 1.99 14.70 10.63
C TYR A 538 2.86 13.93 9.64
N SER A 539 2.78 12.61 9.73
CA SER A 539 3.25 11.68 8.70
C SER A 539 2.06 11.11 7.95
N ALA A 540 2.17 10.99 6.64
CA ALA A 540 1.09 10.42 5.83
C ALA A 540 1.62 9.64 4.63
N ALA A 541 0.92 8.57 4.27
CA ALA A 541 1.21 7.79 3.08
C ALA A 541 -0.04 7.65 2.21
N VAL A 542 0.14 7.79 0.91
CA VAL A 542 -0.91 7.65 -0.11
C VAL A 542 -0.52 6.61 -1.12
N TRP A 543 -1.44 5.72 -1.41
CA TRP A 543 -1.37 4.76 -2.51
C TRP A 543 -2.41 5.11 -3.59
N THR A 544 -2.11 4.80 -4.86
CA THR A 544 -3.04 4.90 -5.99
C THR A 544 -2.81 3.75 -6.95
N GLY A 545 -3.89 3.08 -7.38
CA GLY A 545 -3.83 1.97 -8.34
C GLY A 545 -5.23 1.43 -8.69
N TYR A 546 -5.31 0.56 -9.67
CA TYR A 546 -6.55 -0.15 -9.99
C TYR A 546 -6.72 -1.40 -9.11
N LYS A 547 -7.97 -1.72 -8.79
CA LYS A 547 -8.35 -2.98 -8.14
C LYS A 547 -7.86 -4.20 -8.93
N SER A 548 -7.97 -4.14 -10.26
CA SER A 548 -7.51 -5.17 -11.19
C SER A 548 -5.98 -5.31 -11.28
N ASN A 549 -5.23 -4.40 -10.64
CA ASN A 549 -3.77 -4.29 -10.78
C ASN A 549 -3.30 -4.03 -12.22
N GLU A 550 -4.16 -3.42 -13.04
CA GLU A 550 -3.79 -2.96 -14.37
C GLU A 550 -2.88 -1.73 -14.30
N ARG A 551 -2.10 -1.54 -15.35
CA ARG A 551 -1.25 -0.34 -15.48
C ARG A 551 -2.09 0.87 -15.86
N PHE A 552 -1.76 2.02 -15.33
CA PHE A 552 -2.37 3.27 -15.75
C PHE A 552 -1.37 4.21 -16.46
N SER A 553 -1.89 5.21 -17.15
CA SER A 553 -1.12 6.07 -18.02
C SER A 553 -0.02 6.85 -17.28
N GLU A 554 1.16 6.89 -17.86
CA GLU A 554 2.27 7.74 -17.39
C GLU A 554 1.92 9.24 -17.40
N SER A 555 1.00 9.65 -18.26
CA SER A 555 0.55 11.05 -18.35
C SER A 555 -0.17 11.55 -17.09
N LEU A 556 -0.63 10.65 -16.23
CA LEU A 556 -1.23 11.00 -14.93
C LEU A 556 -0.20 11.48 -13.90
N GLY A 557 1.11 11.35 -14.17
CA GLY A 557 2.15 11.67 -13.21
C GLY A 557 2.10 10.77 -11.97
N ASN A 558 2.22 11.35 -10.79
CA ASN A 558 2.04 10.63 -9.54
C ASN A 558 0.80 11.13 -8.77
N PRO A 559 -0.40 10.53 -8.98
CA PRO A 559 -1.61 10.92 -8.29
C PRO A 559 -1.50 10.87 -6.78
N SER A 560 -0.73 9.92 -6.22
CA SER A 560 -0.51 9.80 -4.78
C SER A 560 0.19 11.04 -4.21
N ALA A 561 1.17 11.60 -4.92
CA ALA A 561 1.86 12.82 -4.50
C ALA A 561 0.94 14.05 -4.56
N VAL A 562 0.07 14.11 -5.57
CA VAL A 562 -0.92 15.20 -5.73
C VAL A 562 -1.98 15.13 -4.64
N LEU A 563 -2.57 13.96 -4.38
CA LEU A 563 -3.57 13.77 -3.31
C LEU A 563 -2.98 14.06 -1.93
N TRP A 564 -1.76 13.55 -1.66
CA TRP A 564 -1.03 13.86 -0.44
C TRP A 564 -0.86 15.38 -0.26
N ARG A 565 -0.43 16.08 -1.30
CA ARG A 565 -0.28 17.53 -1.29
C ARG A 565 -1.59 18.24 -0.96
N GLU A 566 -2.69 17.88 -1.61
CA GLU A 566 -3.98 18.55 -1.43
C GLU A 566 -4.51 18.37 0.00
N VAL A 567 -4.37 17.18 0.57
CA VAL A 567 -4.75 16.92 1.96
C VAL A 567 -3.82 17.69 2.91
N MET A 568 -2.50 17.49 2.79
CA MET A 568 -1.53 18.06 3.72
C MET A 568 -1.55 19.58 3.69
N ARG A 569 -1.69 20.21 2.52
CA ARG A 569 -1.82 21.65 2.40
C ARG A 569 -3.02 22.20 3.18
N ARG A 570 -4.17 21.52 3.12
CA ARG A 570 -5.40 21.95 3.80
C ARG A 570 -5.35 21.72 5.31
N ILE A 571 -4.81 20.60 5.77
CA ILE A 571 -4.71 20.31 7.21
C ILE A 571 -3.66 21.17 7.91
N HIS A 572 -2.70 21.74 7.16
CA HIS A 572 -1.70 22.67 7.70
C HIS A 572 -2.10 24.14 7.61
N ASP A 573 -3.27 24.45 7.03
CA ASP A 573 -3.75 25.81 6.97
C ASP A 573 -3.96 26.39 8.39
N GLY A 574 -3.32 27.52 8.66
CA GLY A 574 -3.32 28.15 9.98
C GLY A 574 -2.32 27.58 11.00
N LEU A 575 -1.56 26.51 10.66
CA LEU A 575 -0.47 26.03 11.51
C LEU A 575 0.80 26.85 11.29
N GLU A 576 1.58 27.03 12.37
CA GLU A 576 2.87 27.69 12.31
C GLU A 576 3.84 26.89 11.43
N ASN A 577 4.53 27.58 10.49
CA ASN A 577 5.61 26.95 9.75
C ASN A 577 6.85 26.77 10.64
N LYS A 578 7.18 25.54 10.97
CA LYS A 578 8.40 25.18 11.71
C LYS A 578 9.23 24.17 10.94
N ASP A 579 10.54 24.19 11.15
CA ASP A 579 11.43 23.18 10.58
C ASP A 579 11.49 21.95 11.52
N PHE A 580 12.06 20.89 11.00
CA PHE A 580 12.33 19.69 11.80
C PHE A 580 13.37 19.96 12.89
N ASN A 581 13.33 19.17 13.96
CA ASN A 581 14.27 19.30 15.07
C ASN A 581 15.73 19.24 14.60
N SER A 582 16.60 20.03 15.24
CA SER A 582 18.05 19.86 15.12
C SER A 582 18.49 18.57 15.81
N CYS A 583 19.62 18.01 15.38
CA CYS A 583 20.18 16.81 15.99
C CYS A 583 21.61 17.09 16.47
N SER A 584 21.95 16.62 17.67
CA SER A 584 23.33 16.57 18.17
C SER A 584 24.08 15.35 17.61
N GLY A 585 25.41 15.31 17.76
CA GLY A 585 26.23 14.19 17.28
C GLY A 585 26.52 14.20 15.78
N LEU A 586 26.32 15.34 15.12
CA LEU A 586 26.68 15.56 13.73
C LEU A 586 27.96 16.39 13.60
N VAL A 587 28.76 16.06 12.59
CA VAL A 587 29.98 16.81 12.23
C VAL A 587 30.03 17.08 10.74
N GLN A 588 30.69 18.17 10.35
CA GLN A 588 30.98 18.43 8.94
C GLN A 588 32.36 17.89 8.60
N VAL A 589 32.44 17.15 7.49
CA VAL A 589 33.67 16.57 6.98
C VAL A 589 33.89 16.94 5.52
N THR A 590 35.13 17.20 5.14
CA THR A 590 35.52 17.47 3.77
C THR A 590 35.97 16.17 3.12
N VAL A 591 35.19 15.71 2.14
CA VAL A 591 35.32 14.38 1.53
C VAL A 591 35.42 14.46 0.01
N CYS A 592 35.93 13.39 -0.56
CA CYS A 592 35.88 13.13 -2.01
C CYS A 592 34.47 12.66 -2.41
N GLN A 593 33.88 13.24 -3.44
CA GLN A 593 32.54 12.86 -3.94
C GLN A 593 32.48 11.44 -4.51
N ASP A 594 33.60 10.89 -4.97
CA ASP A 594 33.66 9.59 -5.64
C ASP A 594 34.05 8.43 -4.71
N SER A 595 34.62 8.71 -3.53
CA SER A 595 34.95 7.68 -2.54
C SER A 595 34.15 7.81 -1.25
N GLY A 596 33.65 9.01 -0.93
CA GLY A 596 33.08 9.31 0.39
C GLY A 596 34.10 9.41 1.53
N LEU A 597 35.38 9.23 1.25
CA LEU A 597 36.50 9.31 2.20
C LEU A 597 37.07 10.73 2.26
N LEU A 598 37.96 11.00 3.24
CA LEU A 598 38.62 12.30 3.39
C LEU A 598 39.31 12.71 2.08
N ALA A 599 39.04 13.93 1.63
CA ALA A 599 39.58 14.40 0.38
C ALA A 599 41.12 14.53 0.44
N THR A 600 41.77 14.22 -0.66
CA THR A 600 43.22 14.43 -0.90
C THR A 600 43.43 15.46 -2.00
N ASP A 601 44.68 15.89 -2.20
CA ASP A 601 45.02 16.78 -3.31
C ASP A 601 44.63 16.17 -4.67
N ALA A 602 44.81 14.87 -4.86
CA ALA A 602 44.40 14.17 -6.08
C ALA A 602 42.90 14.40 -6.44
N CYS A 603 42.02 14.55 -5.46
CA CYS A 603 40.60 14.80 -5.72
C CYS A 603 40.30 16.14 -6.39
N THR A 604 41.26 17.07 -6.37
CA THR A 604 41.14 18.37 -7.06
C THR A 604 41.62 18.33 -8.53
N HIS A 605 42.30 17.25 -8.95
CA HIS A 605 42.93 17.08 -10.26
C HIS A 605 42.16 16.12 -11.18
N ASP A 606 40.92 15.77 -10.87
CA ASP A 606 40.06 14.93 -11.72
C ASP A 606 39.72 15.68 -13.04
N LEU A 607 39.66 14.99 -14.16
CA LEU A 607 39.28 15.57 -15.46
C LEU A 607 37.86 16.16 -15.48
N ARG A 608 36.96 15.70 -14.59
CA ARG A 608 35.62 16.25 -14.40
C ARG A 608 35.62 17.53 -13.57
N GLY A 609 36.76 17.95 -13.05
CA GLY A 609 36.94 19.10 -12.17
C GLY A 609 37.09 18.70 -10.68
N ASN A 610 37.04 19.69 -9.80
CA ASN A 610 37.21 19.48 -8.37
C ASN A 610 36.12 18.58 -7.81
N ARG A 611 36.52 17.44 -7.22
CA ARG A 611 35.66 16.42 -6.62
C ARG A 611 35.60 16.49 -5.10
N VAL A 612 36.02 17.59 -4.51
CA VAL A 612 35.98 17.83 -3.05
C VAL A 612 34.67 18.48 -2.68
N THR A 613 34.03 17.98 -1.62
CA THR A 613 32.79 18.53 -1.05
C THR A 613 32.78 18.43 0.47
N THR A 614 31.91 19.20 1.12
CA THR A 614 31.66 19.11 2.57
C THR A 614 30.30 18.51 2.82
N VAL A 615 30.24 17.48 3.66
CA VAL A 615 29.04 16.72 4.00
C VAL A 615 28.85 16.67 5.50
N THR A 616 27.61 16.78 5.96
CA THR A 616 27.24 16.54 7.37
C THR A 616 27.02 15.04 7.58
N VAL A 617 27.76 14.44 8.50
CA VAL A 617 27.72 13.01 8.85
C VAL A 617 27.51 12.83 10.34
N ALA A 618 27.09 11.64 10.76
CA ALA A 618 27.11 11.27 12.17
C ALA A 618 28.58 11.16 12.64
N ALA A 619 28.87 11.68 13.82
CA ALA A 619 30.25 11.79 14.34
C ALA A 619 30.89 10.41 14.55
N ASP A 620 30.10 9.40 14.93
CA ASP A 620 30.52 8.01 15.15
C ASP A 620 30.85 7.25 13.85
N THR A 621 30.34 7.72 12.71
CA THR A 621 30.59 7.12 11.39
C THR A 621 31.36 8.06 10.44
N ALA A 622 31.93 9.15 10.95
CA ALA A 622 32.73 10.06 10.14
C ALA A 622 33.95 9.34 9.52
N PRO A 623 34.22 9.52 8.22
CA PRO A 623 35.34 8.85 7.57
C PRO A 623 36.67 9.32 8.17
N THR A 624 37.55 8.34 8.46
CA THR A 624 38.91 8.58 8.99
C THR A 624 40.00 8.26 7.98
N GLN A 625 39.65 7.55 6.91
CA GLN A 625 40.58 7.19 5.84
C GLN A 625 40.59 8.24 4.74
N SER A 626 41.74 8.43 4.10
CA SER A 626 41.87 9.30 2.95
C SER A 626 41.38 8.63 1.67
N CYS A 627 40.97 9.43 0.70
CA CYS A 627 40.54 8.97 -0.62
C CYS A 627 41.57 8.03 -1.23
N ASN A 628 41.11 6.86 -1.64
CA ASN A 628 41.90 5.81 -2.27
C ASN A 628 41.48 5.54 -3.73
N VAL A 629 40.48 6.26 -4.22
CA VAL A 629 39.93 6.11 -5.57
C VAL A 629 40.67 6.98 -6.60
N HIS A 630 41.10 8.18 -6.20
CA HIS A 630 41.84 9.07 -7.11
C HIS A 630 43.34 8.77 -7.09
N LYS A 631 43.88 8.36 -8.24
CA LYS A 631 45.33 8.13 -8.43
C LYS A 631 45.88 9.11 -9.41
N MET A 632 46.95 9.82 -9.03
CA MET A 632 47.68 10.72 -9.91
C MET A 632 48.36 9.92 -11.01
N VAL A 633 48.13 10.29 -12.25
CA VAL A 633 48.67 9.65 -13.45
C VAL A 633 49.11 10.69 -14.47
N ARG A 634 50.03 10.30 -15.31
CA ARG A 634 50.41 11.10 -16.48
C ARG A 634 49.46 10.77 -17.64
N TYR A 635 48.78 11.76 -18.17
CA TYR A 635 47.72 11.62 -19.16
C TYR A 635 48.10 12.37 -20.45
N CYS A 636 47.93 11.69 -21.58
CA CYS A 636 48.10 12.28 -22.89
C CYS A 636 46.75 12.88 -23.38
N LYS A 637 46.68 14.20 -23.47
CA LYS A 637 45.47 14.92 -23.94
C LYS A 637 45.05 14.55 -25.36
N ASP A 638 46.04 14.36 -26.26
CA ASP A 638 45.77 14.08 -27.67
C ASP A 638 45.25 12.66 -27.87
N GLY A 639 45.80 11.68 -27.12
CA GLY A 639 45.42 10.28 -27.22
C GLY A 639 44.30 9.89 -26.29
N LYS A 640 43.92 10.76 -25.35
CA LYS A 640 42.95 10.44 -24.27
C LYS A 640 43.23 9.12 -23.54
N HIS A 641 44.52 8.93 -23.22
CA HIS A 641 45.08 7.69 -22.69
C HIS A 641 46.21 8.00 -21.70
N LEU A 642 46.63 7.01 -20.91
CA LEU A 642 47.84 7.19 -20.08
C LEU A 642 49.04 7.56 -20.97
N ALA A 643 49.83 8.51 -20.51
CA ALA A 643 50.97 8.96 -21.25
C ALA A 643 52.08 7.88 -21.27
N THR A 644 52.61 7.61 -22.46
CA THR A 644 53.75 6.73 -22.70
C THR A 644 55.02 7.53 -22.89
N GLU A 645 56.16 6.87 -23.06
CA GLU A 645 57.45 7.50 -23.36
C GLU A 645 57.45 8.20 -24.73
N TYR A 646 56.48 7.85 -25.60
CA TYR A 646 56.37 8.42 -26.95
C TYR A 646 55.51 9.69 -27.01
N CYS A 647 54.80 10.02 -25.90
CA CYS A 647 53.97 11.23 -25.84
C CYS A 647 54.83 12.48 -25.68
N PRO A 648 54.65 13.52 -26.53
CA PRO A 648 55.39 14.77 -26.40
C PRO A 648 55.01 15.48 -25.08
N ALA A 649 55.98 16.13 -24.44
CA ALA A 649 55.79 16.79 -23.15
C ALA A 649 54.65 17.84 -23.17
N SER A 650 54.41 18.47 -24.34
CA SER A 650 53.32 19.44 -24.54
C SER A 650 51.92 18.82 -24.45
N SER A 651 51.78 17.52 -24.71
CA SER A 651 50.54 16.78 -24.70
C SER A 651 50.32 16.05 -23.38
N VAL A 652 51.30 15.99 -22.48
CA VAL A 652 51.24 15.29 -21.19
C VAL A 652 50.84 16.25 -20.07
N VAL A 653 49.85 15.86 -19.30
CA VAL A 653 49.43 16.53 -18.04
C VAL A 653 49.32 15.54 -16.92
N GLU A 654 49.46 15.99 -15.69
CA GLU A 654 49.12 15.19 -14.52
C GLU A 654 47.64 15.37 -14.17
N ILE A 655 46.95 14.28 -14.05
CA ILE A 655 45.52 14.22 -13.67
C ILE A 655 45.32 13.13 -12.60
N ALA A 656 44.20 13.18 -11.96
CA ALA A 656 43.73 12.06 -11.15
C ALA A 656 42.75 11.18 -11.96
N ALA A 657 43.08 9.91 -12.13
CA ALA A 657 42.22 8.90 -12.71
C ALA A 657 41.47 8.14 -11.60
N LEU A 658 40.30 7.58 -11.92
CA LEU A 658 39.50 6.77 -10.99
C LEU A 658 40.03 5.32 -10.96
N ASP A 659 40.69 4.94 -9.88
CA ASP A 659 41.03 3.54 -9.59
C ASP A 659 39.87 2.85 -8.92
N TRP A 660 38.84 2.59 -9.69
CA TRP A 660 37.63 1.89 -9.26
C TRP A 660 37.40 0.68 -10.18
N PRO A 661 37.57 -0.55 -9.71
CA PRO A 661 37.37 -1.75 -10.53
C PRO A 661 35.88 -1.92 -10.80
N ARG A 662 35.48 -1.76 -12.04
CA ARG A 662 34.10 -2.00 -12.50
C ARG A 662 34.09 -3.15 -13.49
N GLU A 663 33.27 -4.17 -13.24
CA GLU A 663 32.97 -5.19 -14.23
C GLU A 663 32.10 -4.59 -15.34
N ILE A 664 32.66 -4.47 -16.53
CA ILE A 664 32.00 -3.82 -17.67
C ILE A 664 31.02 -4.81 -18.30
N ILE A 665 29.73 -4.50 -18.21
CA ILE A 665 28.67 -5.23 -18.93
C ILE A 665 28.66 -4.72 -20.38
N LYS A 666 28.63 -5.64 -21.33
CA LYS A 666 28.65 -5.32 -22.75
C LYS A 666 27.54 -4.34 -23.13
N ASP A 667 27.89 -3.32 -23.91
CA ASP A 667 27.00 -2.26 -24.41
C ASP A 667 26.41 -1.33 -23.33
N ILE A 668 26.78 -1.50 -22.04
CA ILE A 668 26.39 -0.62 -20.95
C ILE A 668 27.52 0.35 -20.62
N LYS A 669 27.16 1.63 -20.49
CA LYS A 669 28.12 2.71 -20.15
C LYS A 669 27.60 3.54 -18.99
N ALA A 670 28.49 3.86 -18.04
CA ALA A 670 28.29 4.91 -17.06
C ALA A 670 28.98 6.22 -17.52
N GLN A 671 28.51 7.33 -16.95
CA GLN A 671 29.05 8.67 -17.31
C GLN A 671 30.52 8.84 -16.90
N ASP A 672 31.00 8.05 -15.94
CA ASP A 672 32.37 8.12 -15.43
C ASP A 672 33.30 7.03 -16.01
N ASP A 673 32.84 6.18 -16.92
CA ASP A 673 33.64 5.07 -17.49
C ASP A 673 34.89 5.56 -18.21
N GLU A 674 34.82 6.73 -18.86
CA GLU A 674 35.97 7.30 -19.57
C GLU A 674 37.10 7.83 -18.67
N TYR A 675 36.83 7.96 -17.36
CA TYR A 675 37.75 8.43 -16.31
C TYR A 675 38.32 7.30 -15.47
N LEU A 676 37.83 6.06 -15.65
CA LEU A 676 38.34 4.88 -14.96
C LEU A 676 39.78 4.57 -15.41
N LEU A 677 40.63 4.26 -14.45
CA LEU A 677 42.03 3.89 -14.72
C LEU A 677 42.11 2.72 -15.72
N GLN A 678 41.26 1.71 -15.55
CA GLN A 678 41.15 0.55 -16.45
C GLN A 678 40.81 0.94 -17.91
N THR A 679 40.02 1.99 -18.13
CA THR A 679 39.68 2.50 -19.46
C THR A 679 40.84 3.30 -20.04
N LEU A 680 41.54 4.09 -19.20
CA LEU A 680 42.65 4.92 -19.60
C LEU A 680 43.95 4.12 -19.88
N THR A 681 44.07 2.91 -19.32
CA THR A 681 45.21 2.01 -19.58
C THR A 681 45.09 1.18 -20.84
N GLY A 682 43.89 1.16 -21.47
CA GLY A 682 43.60 0.28 -22.59
C GLY A 682 43.26 -1.17 -22.20
N LYS A 683 42.97 -2.01 -23.21
CA LYS A 683 42.47 -3.40 -22.97
C LYS A 683 43.57 -4.38 -22.60
N GLU A 684 44.86 -4.07 -22.92
CA GLU A 684 46.00 -4.94 -22.64
C GLU A 684 47.07 -4.17 -21.88
N GLU A 685 47.74 -4.84 -20.96
CA GLU A 685 48.85 -4.27 -20.20
C GLU A 685 49.99 -3.92 -21.16
N GLY A 686 50.32 -2.64 -21.29
CA GLY A 686 51.37 -2.14 -22.20
C GLY A 686 50.87 -1.56 -23.53
N GLU A 687 49.53 -1.37 -23.71
CA GLU A 687 49.03 -0.63 -24.88
C GLU A 687 49.64 0.76 -24.98
N LEU A 688 50.09 1.10 -26.20
CA LEU A 688 50.68 2.40 -26.52
C LEU A 688 49.58 3.46 -26.70
N CYS A 689 49.92 4.72 -26.43
CA CYS A 689 49.01 5.83 -26.72
C CYS A 689 48.52 5.75 -28.18
N PRO A 690 47.18 5.79 -28.43
CA PRO A 690 46.64 5.61 -29.79
C PRO A 690 47.19 6.59 -30.83
N VAL A 691 47.60 7.77 -30.38
CA VAL A 691 48.13 8.85 -31.23
C VAL A 691 49.65 8.81 -31.30
N HIS A 692 50.35 8.52 -30.20
CA HIS A 692 51.79 8.56 -30.07
C HIS A 692 52.33 7.14 -29.81
N ASN A 693 52.27 6.28 -30.82
CA ASN A 693 52.59 4.86 -30.71
C ASN A 693 53.92 4.46 -31.38
N LYS A 694 54.68 5.42 -31.88
CA LYS A 694 55.98 5.20 -32.51
C LYS A 694 57.03 6.13 -31.94
N LYS A 695 58.29 5.65 -31.78
CA LYS A 695 59.41 6.51 -31.47
C LYS A 695 59.46 7.66 -32.49
N PRO A 696 59.65 8.93 -32.04
CA PRO A 696 59.92 10.01 -33.00
C PRO A 696 61.06 9.62 -33.87
N SER A 697 60.89 9.63 -35.17
CA SER A 697 61.98 9.45 -36.11
C SER A 697 62.97 10.58 -35.91
N ILE A 698 64.22 10.28 -35.53
CA ILE A 698 65.33 11.25 -35.37
C ILE A 698 65.85 11.73 -36.75
N PHE A 699 65.31 11.22 -37.81
CA PHE A 699 65.70 11.66 -39.16
C PHE A 699 64.74 12.70 -39.74
N PRO A 700 65.23 13.82 -40.23
CA PRO A 700 64.38 14.77 -40.91
C PRO A 700 63.81 14.14 -42.18
N ILE A 701 62.47 14.30 -42.34
CA ILE A 701 61.80 13.94 -43.59
C ILE A 701 62.37 14.79 -44.71
N ILE A 702 63.09 14.16 -45.60
CA ILE A 702 63.44 14.78 -46.88
C ILE A 702 62.20 14.72 -47.74
N PRO A 703 61.64 15.81 -48.24
CA PRO A 703 60.56 15.75 -49.20
C PRO A 703 61.07 15.07 -50.46
N GLY A 704 60.62 13.90 -50.76
CA GLY A 704 60.89 13.19 -52.01
C GLY A 704 59.66 13.25 -52.88
N ASP A 705 59.90 13.59 -54.14
CA ASP A 705 58.96 13.72 -55.25
C ASP A 705 58.01 12.49 -55.35
N ASP A 706 56.81 12.81 -55.77
CA ASP A 706 55.85 11.85 -56.34
C ASP A 706 56.47 11.28 -57.62
N ASP A 707 56.43 9.96 -57.83
CA ASP A 707 55.91 9.24 -58.98
C ASP A 707 56.39 7.77 -59.07
N ASP A 708 55.43 6.92 -59.39
CA ASP A 708 55.47 5.67 -60.16
C ASP A 708 56.04 4.35 -59.58
N ASP A 709 55.13 3.40 -59.59
CA ASP A 709 55.23 1.96 -59.80
C ASP A 709 56.56 1.38 -60.16
N ASP A 710 57.17 0.48 -59.42
CA ASP A 710 57.50 -0.85 -59.89
C ASP A 710 57.95 -1.81 -58.77
N ASP A 711 57.43 -3.01 -58.85
CA ASP A 711 57.72 -4.17 -58.00
C ASP A 711 59.11 -4.73 -58.38
N THR A 712 59.94 -5.07 -57.41
CA THR A 712 61.08 -6.00 -57.37
C THR A 712 62.40 -5.42 -56.86
N ARG A 713 62.96 -6.19 -55.90
CA ARG A 713 64.36 -6.24 -55.43
C ARG A 713 64.80 -5.24 -54.33
N PHE A 714 64.67 -5.70 -53.10
CA PHE A 714 65.67 -5.38 -52.08
C PHE A 714 66.11 -6.62 -51.31
N GLY A 715 67.39 -6.93 -51.50
CA GLY A 715 68.12 -7.93 -50.77
C GLY A 715 68.30 -7.59 -49.28
N SER A 716 68.57 -8.60 -48.48
CA SER A 716 68.68 -8.56 -47.03
C SER A 716 69.71 -7.52 -46.55
N TRP A 717 69.34 -6.85 -45.42
CA TRP A 717 70.20 -5.87 -44.74
C TRP A 717 71.52 -6.44 -44.21
N SER A 718 71.82 -7.73 -44.33
CA SER A 718 73.09 -8.37 -43.99
C SER A 718 74.23 -7.97 -44.98
N ASP A 719 73.90 -7.66 -46.20
CA ASP A 719 74.96 -7.40 -47.26
C ASP A 719 75.53 -5.97 -47.20
N TRP A 720 75.00 -5.10 -46.36
CA TRP A 720 75.46 -3.72 -46.25
C TRP A 720 76.56 -3.52 -45.20
N TRP A 721 76.58 -4.37 -44.18
CA TRP A 721 77.53 -4.27 -43.05
C TRP A 721 78.90 -4.88 -43.39
N ASP A 722 79.01 -5.82 -44.34
CA ASP A 722 80.25 -6.47 -44.73
C ASP A 722 81.13 -5.61 -45.69
N LYS A 723 80.64 -4.43 -46.09
CA LYS A 723 81.38 -3.53 -46.97
C LYS A 723 82.00 -2.29 -46.35
N LEU A 724 81.89 -2.14 -44.99
CA LEU A 724 82.31 -0.91 -44.30
C LEU A 724 83.35 -1.10 -43.20
N LEU A 725 84.08 -2.21 -43.14
CA LEU A 725 85.28 -2.32 -42.31
C LEU A 725 86.44 -2.89 -43.16
N PRO A 726 87.65 -2.19 -43.12
CA PRO A 726 88.83 -2.73 -43.75
C PRO A 726 89.42 -3.94 -43.07
#